data_03cbf1792f4efefa6eae02e4a53bf429
#
_entry.id   03cbf1792f4efefa6eae02e4a53bf429
#
_cell.length_a   1.000
_cell.length_b   1.000
_cell.length_c   1.000
_cell.angle_alpha   90.00
_cell.angle_beta   90.00
_cell.angle_gamma   90.00
#
_symmetry.space_group_name_H-M   'P 1'
#
loop_
_entity.id
_entity.type
_entity.pdbx_description
1 polymer ?
#
loop_
_entity_poly.entity_id
_entity_poly.type
_entity_poly.pdbx_seq_one_letter_code
_entity_poly.pdbx_strand_id
1 'polypeptide(L)'
;MTRIPMLIAVRGYALPVRDDDDKVYTKIGTGKRKALPRPSRETLIFDCETTSDHTQSLRFGTYQCRKSGAFVESGIFYETDNPKALSRKDLVVLRRYAAKHGLVLRTRQSFVEEIFYKYAYAYGALVVGFNLPFDISRLAISIGTAHARDMRGGFTFKLSNVSYHPNVVIKHLNAKTSFIRLAASGQIDSRSERKKGIKKQHRTGYFQDVKTLASALLGRGHTLASLADTLETTHRKSKADSHGGPLTPAYVAYAVNDTQVTWECYEKLAVMYEVHGLKGTPPHRIYSEASLGKAYLNQMGILPLRKLQPDVPPELIGQIMGTYYGGRSEVRIRRQITQVLYCDFRSMYPTVCTLMGLWQFVIAKGLDWCDWTDQARKLLQDVQLADLQNKDFWKSLTVLVQIEPDDDVLPVRAAYDGKSRTIGLNHLTARFPMWFTLADCIASKLFTGRAPKIVSAIKFTARAVQDGLKPFKLVGDDNLVIDPASGDFFRELIVRRGQVQAAIKRETDTRKHELLEAQQMMLKLVANSTSYGIYAEQNAQSYDRPRGIDLFGMEDCFRNASKSIEEPGTHFHPLIATLITGAARLMLASAECVAETNGIGWAFCDTDSLALARPERMKDSEFLKRCALITDWFDRLDPYGDGRPLFKMEDQNFALKDGKPTEKHQLLFALTISAKRYVLFNLDKNGHPVIRKALAHGLGHLMELYDEKNAPKSIPLPPEGMAGLEVKRWQHDLWYQIVSAFLDGHPDRIDLPKSRAWDKPARSRYGATTSMLLNWFKRFNEGKALIDQVKSFNFMSAFSVSKSGWAGAMADGEIDSDLLGDGLPAVVAPYSGDPDEAVMHCFDRRTGKPVPVSVLNTYREAVADYSWHSESKFDNGEAFDTGITHRRHIEAVAVEYIGKEANRLEEQFYLGEIPEAAINYGTSEESRAQIARVLAQASRKFGQSVLAEKAGITRQELGAILKDKTKPRAQTIKLLMNAARELQSKSQRKS
;
A
#
# COMPACT_ATOMS: atom_id res chain seq x y z
N MET A 1 -7.48 -24.79 -26.93
CA MET A 1 -6.45 -24.50 -25.88
C MET A 1 -6.87 -25.16 -24.57
N THR A 2 -5.92 -25.65 -23.77
CA THR A 2 -6.24 -26.36 -22.51
C THR A 2 -6.67 -25.34 -21.47
N ARG A 3 -7.88 -25.46 -20.94
CA ARG A 3 -8.39 -24.62 -19.86
C ARG A 3 -7.76 -25.08 -18.52
N ILE A 4 -7.31 -24.13 -17.73
CA ILE A 4 -6.69 -24.38 -16.41
C ILE A 4 -7.74 -24.19 -15.33
N PRO A 5 -8.11 -25.25 -14.57
CA PRO A 5 -9.07 -25.13 -13.48
C PRO A 5 -8.46 -24.33 -12.32
N MET A 6 -9.16 -23.28 -11.85
CA MET A 6 -8.68 -22.40 -10.78
C MET A 6 -9.81 -21.98 -9.84
N LEU A 7 -9.48 -21.79 -8.56
CA LEU A 7 -10.31 -21.04 -7.63
C LEU A 7 -10.14 -19.55 -7.92
N ILE A 8 -11.26 -18.85 -8.14
CA ILE A 8 -11.27 -17.43 -8.40
C ILE A 8 -11.56 -16.68 -7.11
N ALA A 9 -10.73 -15.71 -6.79
CA ALA A 9 -10.91 -14.90 -5.59
C ALA A 9 -11.67 -13.61 -5.93
N VAL A 10 -12.78 -13.37 -5.25
CA VAL A 10 -13.58 -12.14 -5.36
C VAL A 10 -13.75 -11.50 -3.97
N ARG A 11 -14.07 -10.23 -3.94
CA ARG A 11 -14.34 -9.56 -2.67
C ARG A 11 -15.78 -9.78 -2.24
N GLY A 12 -15.94 -10.15 -0.96
CA GLY A 12 -17.25 -10.16 -0.32
C GLY A 12 -17.45 -8.95 0.61
N TYR A 13 -18.68 -8.73 1.02
CA TYR A 13 -19.05 -7.73 2.03
C TYR A 13 -19.40 -8.43 3.33
N ALA A 14 -18.65 -8.17 4.40
CA ALA A 14 -18.80 -8.83 5.69
C ALA A 14 -19.42 -7.88 6.73
N LEU A 15 -20.44 -8.38 7.43
CA LEU A 15 -21.06 -7.68 8.54
C LEU A 15 -20.96 -8.53 9.82
N PRO A 16 -20.59 -7.95 10.97
CA PRO A 16 -20.66 -8.67 12.23
C PRO A 16 -22.11 -9.02 12.57
N VAL A 17 -22.34 -10.26 12.96
CA VAL A 17 -23.62 -10.67 13.55
C VAL A 17 -23.79 -9.87 14.86
N ARG A 18 -24.91 -9.22 15.01
CA ARG A 18 -25.21 -8.47 16.22
C ARG A 18 -25.50 -9.44 17.35
N ASP A 19 -24.68 -9.43 18.39
CA ASP A 19 -25.03 -10.05 19.67
C ASP A 19 -26.03 -9.11 20.36
N ASP A 20 -27.05 -9.65 21.02
CA ASP A 20 -28.09 -8.88 21.75
C ASP A 20 -27.50 -7.98 22.84
N ASP A 21 -26.29 -8.26 23.30
CA ASP A 21 -25.54 -7.44 24.27
C ASP A 21 -24.81 -6.22 23.66
N ASP A 22 -24.66 -6.13 22.35
CA ASP A 22 -24.12 -4.95 21.67
C ASP A 22 -25.21 -3.85 21.59
N LYS A 23 -25.50 -3.22 22.71
CA LYS A 23 -26.30 -1.98 22.75
C LYS A 23 -25.67 -0.98 21.79
N VAL A 24 -26.28 -0.87 20.64
CA VAL A 24 -25.89 -0.01 19.55
C VAL A 24 -25.84 1.43 20.02
N TYR A 25 -24.63 1.94 20.23
CA TYR A 25 -24.42 3.38 20.27
C TYR A 25 -24.49 4.00 18.85
N THR A 26 -25.55 3.67 18.13
CA THR A 26 -25.99 4.45 16.97
C THR A 26 -26.93 5.57 17.41
N LYS A 27 -26.50 6.41 18.33
CA LYS A 27 -27.00 7.76 18.33
C LYS A 27 -26.32 8.48 17.17
N ILE A 28 -26.91 8.35 15.99
CA ILE A 28 -26.72 9.30 14.90
C ILE A 28 -27.23 10.62 15.43
N GLY A 29 -26.35 11.40 16.06
CA GLY A 29 -26.69 12.72 16.55
C GLY A 29 -27.00 13.61 15.34
N THR A 30 -28.25 13.95 15.14
CA THR A 30 -28.73 15.05 14.29
C THR A 30 -28.31 16.43 14.82
N GLY A 31 -27.47 16.48 15.89
CA GLY A 31 -26.93 17.68 16.46
C GLY A 31 -25.90 18.37 15.58
N LYS A 32 -25.92 19.71 15.53
CA LYS A 32 -24.87 20.55 14.91
C LYS A 32 -23.50 19.98 15.24
N ARG A 33 -22.66 19.74 14.22
CA ARG A 33 -21.28 19.26 14.40
C ARG A 33 -20.58 20.22 15.39
N LYS A 34 -20.27 19.73 16.60
CA LYS A 34 -19.40 20.48 17.51
C LYS A 34 -18.04 20.61 16.87
N ALA A 35 -17.48 21.81 16.88
CA ALA A 35 -16.12 22.04 16.43
C ALA A 35 -15.17 21.04 17.12
N LEU A 36 -14.26 20.46 16.36
CA LEU A 36 -13.25 19.54 16.94
C LEU A 36 -12.42 20.34 17.96
N PRO A 37 -12.16 19.77 19.14
CA PRO A 37 -11.32 20.43 20.13
C PRO A 37 -9.91 20.61 19.55
N ARG A 38 -9.32 21.78 19.79
CA ARG A 38 -7.99 22.15 19.31
C ARG A 38 -6.97 22.08 20.44
N PRO A 39 -5.67 21.86 20.13
CA PRO A 39 -4.63 21.97 21.12
C PRO A 39 -4.55 23.39 21.69
N SER A 40 -3.97 23.52 22.88
CA SER A 40 -3.63 24.82 23.45
C SER A 40 -2.55 25.54 22.63
N ARG A 41 -2.10 26.69 23.10
CA ARG A 41 -1.02 27.45 22.45
C ARG A 41 0.37 26.91 22.75
N GLU A 42 0.47 25.98 23.69
CA GLU A 42 1.71 25.33 24.08
C GLU A 42 2.03 24.17 23.12
N THR A 43 3.31 23.96 22.90
CA THR A 43 3.84 22.84 22.07
C THR A 43 5.02 22.21 22.79
N LEU A 44 5.08 20.88 22.81
CA LEU A 44 6.21 20.10 23.25
C LEU A 44 6.80 19.35 22.05
N ILE A 45 8.07 19.55 21.78
CA ILE A 45 8.85 18.80 20.80
C ILE A 45 9.86 17.94 21.55
N PHE A 46 10.04 16.68 21.18
CA PHE A 46 11.09 15.84 21.75
C PHE A 46 11.52 14.74 20.80
N ASP A 47 12.74 14.24 21.05
CA ASP A 47 13.38 13.18 20.30
C ASP A 47 14.22 12.32 21.24
N CYS A 48 14.38 11.00 20.97
CA CYS A 48 15.07 10.04 21.81
C CYS A 48 16.27 9.42 21.10
N GLU A 49 17.39 9.38 21.79
CA GLU A 49 18.59 8.67 21.37
C GLU A 49 18.71 7.32 22.10
N THR A 50 19.04 6.28 21.37
CA THR A 50 19.02 4.90 21.89
C THR A 50 20.33 4.18 21.69
N THR A 51 20.46 3.02 22.34
CA THR A 51 21.51 2.05 22.01
C THR A 51 21.25 1.49 20.59
N SER A 52 22.29 1.00 19.93
CA SER A 52 22.21 0.41 18.59
C SER A 52 21.96 -1.10 18.58
N ASP A 53 21.95 -1.73 19.78
CA ASP A 53 21.67 -3.15 19.93
C ASP A 53 20.17 -3.49 19.74
N HIS A 54 19.84 -4.77 19.84
CA HIS A 54 18.50 -5.28 19.67
C HIS A 54 17.46 -4.74 20.66
N THR A 55 17.89 -4.18 21.79
CA THR A 55 16.99 -3.58 22.79
C THR A 55 16.55 -2.18 22.40
N GLN A 56 17.39 -1.44 21.67
CA GLN A 56 17.21 -0.02 21.35
C GLN A 56 16.74 0.76 22.57
N SER A 57 17.44 0.55 23.69
CA SER A 57 17.10 1.18 24.97
C SER A 57 17.41 2.66 24.98
N LEU A 58 16.58 3.45 25.66
CA LEU A 58 16.80 4.88 25.83
C LEU A 58 18.18 5.14 26.47
N ARG A 59 18.94 6.06 25.91
CA ARG A 59 20.16 6.62 26.48
C ARG A 59 19.89 8.02 27.04
N PHE A 60 19.49 8.91 26.17
CA PHE A 60 19.05 10.26 26.50
C PHE A 60 18.09 10.74 25.42
N GLY A 61 17.48 11.88 25.62
CA GLY A 61 16.71 12.57 24.60
C GLY A 61 16.78 14.08 24.82
N THR A 62 16.28 14.81 23.84
CA THR A 62 16.24 16.27 23.87
C THR A 62 14.81 16.75 23.71
N TYR A 63 14.49 17.91 24.26
CA TYR A 63 13.16 18.48 24.16
C TYR A 63 13.19 20.01 24.04
N GLN A 64 12.12 20.55 23.47
CA GLN A 64 11.83 21.98 23.45
C GLN A 64 10.37 22.21 23.83
N CYS A 65 10.14 23.20 24.66
CA CYS A 65 8.82 23.74 25.00
C CYS A 65 8.65 25.07 24.30
N ARG A 66 7.50 25.26 23.66
CA ARG A 66 7.17 26.49 22.95
C ARG A 66 5.76 26.97 23.32
N LYS A 67 5.52 28.28 23.20
CA LYS A 67 4.19 28.88 23.38
C LYS A 67 3.90 29.83 22.23
N SER A 68 2.83 29.57 21.47
CA SER A 68 2.53 30.29 20.21
C SER A 68 3.71 30.39 19.26
N GLY A 69 4.50 29.28 19.12
CA GLY A 69 5.73 29.22 18.32
C GLY A 69 6.97 29.78 18.99
N ALA A 70 6.83 30.68 19.99
CA ALA A 70 7.97 31.26 20.69
C ALA A 70 8.63 30.24 21.63
N PHE A 71 9.97 30.25 21.67
CA PHE A 71 10.77 29.41 22.54
C PHE A 71 10.52 29.73 24.03
N VAL A 72 10.38 28.69 24.84
CA VAL A 72 10.17 28.80 26.31
C VAL A 72 11.31 28.13 27.08
N GLU A 73 11.57 26.85 26.81
CA GLU A 73 12.57 26.05 27.50
C GLU A 73 13.09 24.96 26.57
N SER A 74 14.35 24.61 26.69
CA SER A 74 14.91 23.39 26.13
C SER A 74 15.72 22.63 27.15
N GLY A 75 15.82 21.34 26.96
CA GLY A 75 16.57 20.50 27.89
C GLY A 75 16.95 19.15 27.32
N ILE A 76 17.64 18.41 28.14
CA ILE A 76 18.08 17.04 27.93
C ILE A 76 17.47 16.18 29.01
N PHE A 77 16.92 15.01 28.66
CA PHE A 77 16.55 13.99 29.63
C PHE A 77 17.34 12.72 29.40
N TYR A 78 17.61 11.97 30.44
CA TYR A 78 18.48 10.81 30.38
C TYR A 78 17.95 9.63 31.18
N GLU A 79 18.35 8.41 30.75
CA GLU A 79 17.98 7.16 31.42
C GLU A 79 18.73 6.97 32.71
N THR A 80 18.03 6.57 33.79
CA THR A 80 18.62 6.30 35.11
C THR A 80 18.58 4.83 35.48
N ASP A 81 17.63 4.06 34.90
CA ASP A 81 17.33 2.72 35.36
C ASP A 81 18.14 1.66 34.59
N ASN A 82 18.80 2.05 33.48
CA ASN A 82 19.61 1.18 32.64
C ASN A 82 21.08 1.65 32.55
N PRO A 83 21.95 1.20 33.46
CA PRO A 83 23.37 1.60 33.46
C PRO A 83 24.16 1.09 32.24
N LYS A 84 23.63 0.07 31.50
CA LYS A 84 24.19 -0.41 30.23
C LYS A 84 23.96 0.56 29.08
N ALA A 85 22.83 1.28 29.10
CA ALA A 85 22.49 2.23 28.05
C ALA A 85 23.22 3.57 28.18
N LEU A 86 23.50 4.01 29.44
CA LEU A 86 24.17 5.27 29.72
C LEU A 86 25.21 5.10 30.83
N SER A 87 26.48 5.25 30.49
CA SER A 87 27.58 5.15 31.44
C SER A 87 27.73 6.42 32.32
N ARG A 88 28.45 6.30 33.45
CA ARG A 88 28.76 7.46 34.27
C ARG A 88 29.58 8.52 33.50
N LYS A 89 30.46 8.10 32.60
CA LYS A 89 31.24 9.01 31.73
C LYS A 89 30.31 9.78 30.77
N ASP A 90 29.35 9.10 30.17
CA ASP A 90 28.37 9.72 29.29
C ASP A 90 27.54 10.77 30.03
N LEU A 91 27.14 10.48 31.28
CA LEU A 91 26.35 11.42 32.07
C LEU A 91 27.17 12.69 32.40
N VAL A 92 28.49 12.59 32.59
CA VAL A 92 29.37 13.77 32.78
C VAL A 92 29.37 14.63 31.51
N VAL A 93 29.39 14.02 30.32
CA VAL A 93 29.31 14.75 29.05
C VAL A 93 27.97 15.50 28.95
N LEU A 94 26.84 14.84 29.25
CA LEU A 94 25.52 15.46 29.23
C LEU A 94 25.44 16.66 30.19
N ARG A 95 25.93 16.51 31.43
CA ARG A 95 25.94 17.57 32.45
C ARG A 95 26.76 18.79 32.00
N ARG A 96 27.98 18.56 31.49
CA ARG A 96 28.84 19.63 30.99
C ARG A 96 28.23 20.33 29.79
N TYR A 97 27.66 19.57 28.87
CA TYR A 97 27.04 20.14 27.68
C TYR A 97 25.81 20.98 28.07
N ALA A 98 24.94 20.45 28.91
CA ALA A 98 23.74 21.15 29.38
C ALA A 98 24.09 22.47 30.09
N ALA A 99 25.05 22.43 31.01
CA ALA A 99 25.51 23.62 31.72
C ALA A 99 26.10 24.67 30.78
N LYS A 100 26.95 24.25 29.82
CA LYS A 100 27.55 25.14 28.83
C LYS A 100 26.55 25.85 27.93
N HIS A 101 25.45 25.16 27.56
CA HIS A 101 24.47 25.66 26.60
C HIS A 101 23.16 26.11 27.25
N GLY A 102 23.08 26.21 28.55
CA GLY A 102 21.89 26.67 29.28
C GLY A 102 20.69 25.74 29.16
N LEU A 103 20.91 24.43 28.95
CA LEU A 103 19.86 23.44 28.83
C LEU A 103 19.49 22.85 30.20
N VAL A 104 18.20 22.62 30.40
CA VAL A 104 17.73 21.95 31.64
C VAL A 104 18.01 20.45 31.53
N LEU A 105 18.68 19.90 32.51
CA LEU A 105 18.98 18.46 32.58
C LEU A 105 18.00 17.76 33.52
N ARG A 106 17.27 16.76 33.03
CA ARG A 106 16.24 16.00 33.76
C ARG A 106 16.52 14.49 33.65
N THR A 107 16.03 13.74 34.63
CA THR A 107 15.93 12.28 34.47
C THR A 107 14.75 11.97 33.55
N ARG A 108 14.70 10.75 32.97
CA ARG A 108 13.54 10.29 32.21
C ARG A 108 12.24 10.45 33.00
N GLN A 109 12.22 10.06 34.27
CA GLN A 109 11.05 10.18 35.12
C GLN A 109 10.63 11.64 35.29
N SER A 110 11.56 12.56 35.66
CA SER A 110 11.25 13.98 35.80
C SER A 110 10.73 14.60 34.48
N PHE A 111 11.36 14.24 33.34
CA PHE A 111 10.84 14.69 32.04
C PHE A 111 9.41 14.22 31.78
N VAL A 112 9.11 12.95 32.04
CA VAL A 112 7.77 12.39 31.81
C VAL A 112 6.75 13.05 32.74
N GLU A 113 7.05 13.19 34.02
CA GLU A 113 6.07 13.67 35.02
C GLU A 113 5.90 15.20 35.00
N GLU A 114 7.01 15.95 34.88
CA GLU A 114 7.00 17.41 35.00
C GLU A 114 6.85 18.14 33.65
N ILE A 115 7.25 17.51 32.53
CA ILE A 115 7.18 18.11 31.20
C ILE A 115 6.14 17.41 30.33
N PHE A 116 6.29 16.10 30.03
CA PHE A 116 5.41 15.41 29.09
C PHE A 116 3.95 15.46 29.52
N TYR A 117 3.59 15.01 30.73
CA TYR A 117 2.19 15.03 31.18
C TYR A 117 1.68 16.45 31.48
N LYS A 118 2.54 17.36 31.93
CA LYS A 118 2.17 18.76 32.08
C LYS A 118 1.71 19.39 30.77
N TYR A 119 2.47 19.17 29.70
CA TYR A 119 2.14 19.68 28.37
C TYR A 119 1.04 18.86 27.69
N ALA A 120 1.23 17.56 27.53
CA ALA A 120 0.33 16.70 26.76
C ALA A 120 -1.05 16.55 27.41
N TYR A 121 -1.12 16.45 28.75
CA TYR A 121 -2.35 16.17 29.48
C TYR A 121 -2.92 17.39 30.19
N ALA A 122 -2.13 18.07 31.06
CA ALA A 122 -2.65 19.18 31.83
C ALA A 122 -2.95 20.42 30.96
N TYR A 123 -2.02 20.83 30.12
CA TYR A 123 -2.19 21.98 29.23
C TYR A 123 -2.97 21.65 27.96
N GLY A 124 -3.02 20.38 27.57
CA GLY A 124 -3.57 19.99 26.27
C GLY A 124 -2.76 20.57 25.10
N ALA A 125 -1.44 20.61 25.27
CA ALA A 125 -0.49 21.06 24.27
C ALA A 125 -0.41 20.10 23.09
N LEU A 126 0.08 20.58 21.96
CA LEU A 126 0.47 19.74 20.84
C LEU A 126 1.84 19.09 21.13
N VAL A 127 1.90 17.77 21.08
CA VAL A 127 3.15 17.01 21.17
C VAL A 127 3.63 16.70 19.76
N VAL A 128 4.83 17.12 19.40
CA VAL A 128 5.43 17.01 18.06
C VAL A 128 6.69 16.16 18.13
N GLY A 129 6.89 15.27 17.17
CA GLY A 129 8.12 14.50 17.00
C GLY A 129 8.20 13.90 15.61
N PHE A 130 9.37 13.41 15.21
CA PHE A 130 9.57 12.71 13.96
C PHE A 130 9.65 11.20 14.20
N ASN A 131 8.69 10.43 13.73
CA ASN A 131 8.49 9.02 14.08
C ASN A 131 8.11 8.83 15.57
N LEU A 132 7.27 9.70 16.06
CA LEU A 132 6.85 9.83 17.47
C LEU A 132 6.46 8.51 18.18
N PRO A 133 5.87 7.49 17.52
CA PRO A 133 5.64 6.18 18.14
C PRO A 133 6.90 5.52 18.70
N PHE A 134 8.01 5.66 18.00
CA PHE A 134 9.30 5.15 18.47
C PHE A 134 9.71 5.83 19.79
N ASP A 135 9.71 7.15 19.82
CA ASP A 135 10.16 7.94 20.97
C ASP A 135 9.29 7.70 22.19
N ILE A 136 7.96 7.72 22.02
CA ILE A 136 7.03 7.42 23.12
C ILE A 136 7.28 6.03 23.71
N SER A 137 7.57 5.04 22.87
CA SER A 137 7.84 3.68 23.31
C SER A 137 9.12 3.56 24.17
N ARG A 138 10.08 4.47 23.98
CA ARG A 138 11.35 4.53 24.76
C ARG A 138 11.14 5.10 26.15
N LEU A 139 10.13 5.95 26.34
CA LEU A 139 9.76 6.50 27.65
C LEU A 139 8.99 5.50 28.52
N ALA A 140 8.52 4.40 27.94
CA ALA A 140 7.59 3.48 28.60
C ALA A 140 8.26 2.64 29.69
N ILE A 141 7.60 2.51 30.83
CA ILE A 141 7.93 1.63 31.96
C ILE A 141 7.15 0.31 31.92
N SER A 142 6.12 0.22 31.08
CA SER A 142 5.36 -1.00 30.80
C SER A 142 4.64 -0.89 29.47
N ILE A 143 4.51 -2.00 28.78
CA ILE A 143 3.90 -2.11 27.45
C ILE A 143 2.82 -3.20 27.49
N GLY A 144 1.66 -2.91 26.93
CA GLY A 144 0.55 -3.83 26.80
C GLY A 144 -0.20 -3.69 25.48
N THR A 145 -1.23 -4.49 25.28
CA THR A 145 -2.14 -4.39 24.13
C THR A 145 -3.17 -3.27 24.33
N ALA A 146 -3.60 -2.66 23.25
CA ALA A 146 -4.68 -1.68 23.26
C ALA A 146 -6.06 -2.38 23.22
N HIS A 147 -6.95 -2.07 24.15
CA HIS A 147 -8.27 -2.71 24.26
C HIS A 147 -9.41 -1.87 23.66
N ALA A 148 -9.25 -0.55 23.52
CA ALA A 148 -10.27 0.30 22.92
C ALA A 148 -10.55 -0.12 21.46
N ARG A 149 -11.83 -0.20 21.08
CA ARG A 149 -12.28 -0.71 19.76
C ARG A 149 -11.52 -0.08 18.59
N ASP A 150 -11.37 1.22 18.57
CA ASP A 150 -10.69 1.99 17.51
C ASP A 150 -9.16 1.86 17.55
N MET A 151 -8.59 1.39 18.67
CA MET A 151 -7.16 1.23 18.88
C MET A 151 -6.72 -0.25 18.94
N ARG A 152 -7.66 -1.19 18.76
CA ARG A 152 -7.32 -2.63 18.74
C ARG A 152 -6.29 -2.93 17.66
N GLY A 153 -5.36 -3.83 17.97
CA GLY A 153 -4.17 -4.07 17.16
C GLY A 153 -3.00 -3.14 17.48
N GLY A 154 -3.21 -2.12 18.30
CA GLY A 154 -2.18 -1.21 18.79
C GLY A 154 -1.63 -1.57 20.17
N PHE A 155 -0.79 -0.70 20.68
CA PHE A 155 -0.09 -0.84 21.96
C PHE A 155 -0.59 0.19 22.98
N THR A 156 -0.52 -0.19 24.25
CA THR A 156 -0.71 0.71 25.40
C THR A 156 0.61 0.88 26.12
N PHE A 157 1.07 2.11 26.27
CA PHE A 157 2.32 2.48 26.94
C PHE A 157 2.02 3.15 28.26
N LYS A 158 2.52 2.58 29.34
CA LYS A 158 2.55 3.22 30.65
C LYS A 158 3.87 3.99 30.79
N LEU A 159 3.82 5.31 30.93
CA LEU A 159 5.02 6.15 31.01
C LEU A 159 5.35 6.56 32.44
N SER A 160 4.35 6.58 33.35
CA SER A 160 4.49 7.02 34.71
C SER A 160 3.76 6.10 35.69
N ASN A 161 4.23 6.01 36.92
CA ASN A 161 3.56 5.30 37.99
C ASN A 161 2.49 6.16 38.71
N VAL A 162 2.39 7.44 38.38
CA VAL A 162 1.39 8.35 38.94
C VAL A 162 0.00 7.93 38.44
N SER A 163 -0.91 7.60 39.32
CA SER A 163 -2.20 6.96 39.03
C SER A 163 -3.15 7.77 38.17
N TYR A 164 -3.06 9.10 38.18
CA TYR A 164 -3.88 9.99 37.35
C TYR A 164 -3.28 10.31 36.00
N HIS A 165 -2.05 9.87 35.71
CA HIS A 165 -1.45 9.98 34.38
C HIS A 165 -2.02 8.90 33.45
N PRO A 166 -2.72 9.27 32.35
CA PRO A 166 -3.28 8.29 31.43
C PRO A 166 -2.17 7.64 30.61
N ASN A 167 -2.33 6.36 30.31
CA ASN A 167 -1.42 5.68 29.37
C ASN A 167 -1.51 6.31 27.98
N VAL A 168 -0.46 6.22 27.19
CA VAL A 168 -0.46 6.56 25.77
C VAL A 168 -0.83 5.32 24.96
N VAL A 169 -1.76 5.45 24.03
CA VAL A 169 -2.17 4.36 23.14
C VAL A 169 -1.77 4.71 21.72
N ILE A 170 -1.11 3.77 21.04
CA ILE A 170 -0.61 3.96 19.68
C ILE A 170 -1.05 2.77 18.82
N LYS A 171 -1.65 3.07 17.65
CA LYS A 171 -1.97 2.08 16.60
C LYS A 171 -1.32 2.50 15.30
N HIS A 172 -0.41 1.68 14.80
CA HIS A 172 0.12 1.81 13.45
C HIS A 172 -0.90 1.34 12.42
N LEU A 173 -1.11 2.11 11.37
CA LEU A 173 -1.93 1.70 10.22
C LEU A 173 -1.06 1.14 9.09
N ASN A 174 0.12 1.71 8.90
CA ASN A 174 1.14 1.29 7.94
C ASN A 174 2.49 1.94 8.34
N ALA A 175 3.56 1.66 7.61
CA ALA A 175 4.91 2.18 7.90
C ALA A 175 5.02 3.72 7.94
N LYS A 176 4.00 4.45 7.47
CA LYS A 176 3.99 5.92 7.38
C LYS A 176 2.99 6.58 8.32
N THR A 177 2.04 5.83 8.88
CA THR A 177 0.86 6.41 9.54
C THR A 177 0.55 5.75 10.86
N SER A 178 0.44 6.56 11.92
CA SER A 178 0.10 6.11 13.28
C SER A 178 -1.03 6.93 13.87
N PHE A 179 -1.91 6.28 14.62
CA PHE A 179 -2.84 6.95 15.55
C PHE A 179 -2.23 6.96 16.94
N ILE A 180 -2.16 8.13 17.55
CA ILE A 180 -1.61 8.34 18.90
C ILE A 180 -2.64 9.11 19.71
N ARG A 181 -2.92 8.62 20.93
CA ARG A 181 -3.76 9.35 21.87
C ARG A 181 -3.49 8.94 23.32
N LEU A 182 -3.95 9.74 24.28
CA LEU A 182 -4.03 9.33 25.66
C LEU A 182 -5.22 8.38 25.86
N ALA A 183 -5.02 7.31 26.63
CA ALA A 183 -6.10 6.42 27.03
C ALA A 183 -7.08 7.19 27.93
N ALA A 184 -8.36 6.88 27.83
CA ALA A 184 -9.31 7.37 28.81
C ALA A 184 -8.88 6.88 30.19
N SER A 185 -8.72 7.78 31.17
CA SER A 185 -8.42 7.37 32.54
C SER A 185 -9.55 6.47 33.03
N GLY A 186 -9.20 5.25 33.46
CA GLY A 186 -10.15 4.28 34.01
C GLY A 186 -10.73 4.65 35.39
N GLN A 187 -10.56 5.87 35.81
CA GLN A 187 -11.22 6.39 37.01
C GLN A 187 -12.72 6.57 36.73
N ILE A 188 -13.48 5.59 37.15
CA ILE A 188 -14.94 5.71 37.29
C ILE A 188 -15.18 6.93 38.16
N ASP A 189 -15.91 7.92 37.61
CA ASP A 189 -16.37 9.07 38.38
C ASP A 189 -16.99 8.59 39.72
N SER A 190 -16.46 9.07 40.84
CA SER A 190 -17.03 8.72 42.12
C SER A 190 -18.50 9.17 42.15
N ARG A 191 -19.35 8.43 42.83
CA ARG A 191 -20.79 8.77 42.96
C ARG A 191 -21.00 10.23 43.43
N SER A 192 -20.03 10.78 44.22
CA SER A 192 -20.05 12.17 44.70
C SER A 192 -19.75 13.20 43.61
N GLU A 193 -18.84 12.89 42.66
CA GLU A 193 -18.49 13.79 41.56
C GLU A 193 -19.62 13.84 40.49
N ARG A 194 -20.29 12.69 40.24
CA ARG A 194 -21.51 12.67 39.42
C ARG A 194 -22.65 13.51 40.01
N LYS A 195 -22.84 13.44 41.31
CA LYS A 195 -23.87 14.29 41.99
C LYS A 195 -23.55 15.78 41.91
N LYS A 196 -22.27 16.17 41.83
CA LYS A 196 -21.83 17.56 41.68
C LYS A 196 -21.83 18.07 40.25
N GLY A 197 -22.26 17.27 39.28
CA GLY A 197 -22.31 17.66 37.85
C GLY A 197 -20.93 17.89 37.22
N ILE A 198 -19.86 17.44 37.87
CA ILE A 198 -18.50 17.60 37.35
C ILE A 198 -18.30 16.61 36.21
N LYS A 199 -18.40 17.10 34.98
CA LYS A 199 -18.00 16.33 33.77
C LYS A 199 -16.49 16.38 33.66
N LYS A 200 -15.78 15.29 33.97
CA LYS A 200 -14.37 15.17 33.64
C LYS A 200 -14.21 15.31 32.14
N GLN A 201 -13.44 16.30 31.69
CA GLN A 201 -13.02 16.42 30.31
C GLN A 201 -12.01 15.31 30.06
N HIS A 202 -12.38 14.24 29.34
CA HIS A 202 -11.47 13.26 28.85
C HIS A 202 -10.62 13.91 27.75
N ARG A 203 -9.41 14.33 28.08
CA ARG A 203 -8.45 14.85 27.09
C ARG A 203 -7.76 13.66 26.43
N THR A 204 -8.01 13.49 25.15
CA THR A 204 -7.36 12.44 24.35
C THR A 204 -5.92 12.79 23.97
N GLY A 205 -5.46 14.00 24.31
CA GLY A 205 -4.16 14.53 23.89
C GLY A 205 -4.14 14.93 22.41
N TYR A 206 -3.12 15.67 22.04
CA TYR A 206 -2.87 16.12 20.67
C TYR A 206 -1.46 15.76 20.30
N PHE A 207 -1.32 14.87 19.31
CA PHE A 207 -0.03 14.33 18.87
C PHE A 207 0.12 14.56 17.38
N GLN A 208 1.26 15.09 16.98
CA GLN A 208 1.62 15.30 15.60
C GLN A 208 2.93 14.56 15.30
N ASP A 209 2.83 13.45 14.63
CA ASP A 209 3.99 12.82 13.99
C ASP A 209 4.30 13.54 12.68
N VAL A 210 5.43 14.21 12.62
CA VAL A 210 5.89 15.00 11.47
C VAL A 210 6.09 14.11 10.25
N LYS A 211 6.58 12.88 10.43
CA LYS A 211 6.71 11.90 9.37
C LYS A 211 5.35 11.57 8.72
N THR A 212 4.31 11.41 9.53
CA THR A 212 2.94 11.15 9.08
C THR A 212 2.37 12.34 8.31
N LEU A 213 2.50 13.55 8.85
CA LEU A 213 2.02 14.77 8.18
C LEU A 213 2.74 15.04 6.87
N ALA A 214 4.08 14.90 6.85
CA ALA A 214 4.88 15.05 5.65
C ALA A 214 4.44 14.07 4.55
N SER A 215 4.24 12.79 4.91
CA SER A 215 3.75 11.81 3.94
C SER A 215 2.37 12.14 3.39
N ALA A 216 1.49 12.72 4.21
CA ALA A 216 0.14 13.11 3.80
C ALA A 216 0.12 14.34 2.89
N LEU A 217 1.03 15.31 3.09
CA LEU A 217 1.07 16.56 2.33
C LEU A 217 2.01 16.52 1.12
N LEU A 218 3.03 15.66 1.14
CA LEU A 218 4.02 15.57 0.05
C LEU A 218 3.87 14.30 -0.80
N GLY A 219 2.94 13.40 -0.44
CA GLY A 219 2.64 12.18 -1.21
C GLY A 219 3.72 11.11 -1.17
N ARG A 220 4.80 11.29 -0.40
CA ARG A 220 5.92 10.34 -0.29
C ARG A 220 6.46 10.25 1.14
N GLY A 221 7.18 9.16 1.42
CA GLY A 221 7.86 8.99 2.70
C GLY A 221 9.17 9.76 2.75
N HIS A 222 9.48 10.34 3.90
CA HIS A 222 10.71 11.08 4.14
C HIS A 222 11.45 10.54 5.36
N THR A 223 12.77 10.66 5.36
CA THR A 223 13.60 10.73 6.56
C THR A 223 13.63 12.17 7.06
N LEU A 224 14.05 12.42 8.30
CA LEU A 224 14.15 13.79 8.80
C LEU A 224 15.13 14.62 7.95
N ALA A 225 16.24 14.03 7.50
CA ALA A 225 17.21 14.69 6.62
C ALA A 225 16.56 15.08 5.27
N SER A 226 15.96 14.10 4.56
CA SER A 226 15.35 14.38 3.25
C SER A 226 14.14 15.33 3.36
N LEU A 227 13.45 15.34 4.49
CA LEU A 227 12.36 16.29 4.74
C LEU A 227 12.89 17.71 4.93
N ALA A 228 13.94 17.85 5.77
CA ALA A 228 14.61 19.13 5.99
C ALA A 228 15.16 19.74 4.68
N ASP A 229 15.71 18.88 3.81
CA ASP A 229 16.20 19.29 2.49
C ASP A 229 15.05 19.72 1.57
N THR A 230 13.97 18.90 1.52
CA THR A 230 12.78 19.20 0.69
C THR A 230 12.07 20.48 1.14
N LEU A 231 12.01 20.73 2.45
CA LEU A 231 11.36 21.91 3.01
C LEU A 231 12.29 23.12 3.17
N GLU A 232 13.57 22.98 2.82
CA GLU A 232 14.59 24.03 2.95
C GLU A 232 14.60 24.68 4.32
N THR A 233 14.66 23.84 5.39
CA THR A 233 14.73 24.32 6.77
C THR A 233 16.03 25.08 7.03
N THR A 234 16.02 26.01 7.97
CA THR A 234 17.20 26.79 8.36
C THR A 234 18.32 25.87 8.91
N HIS A 235 17.94 24.96 9.80
CA HIS A 235 18.86 23.94 10.31
C HIS A 235 18.74 22.67 9.45
N ARG A 236 19.87 22.05 9.15
CA ARG A 236 19.93 20.76 8.43
C ARG A 236 20.27 19.64 9.39
N LYS A 237 19.79 18.43 9.09
CA LYS A 237 20.18 17.25 9.86
C LYS A 237 21.66 16.97 9.62
N SER A 238 22.46 17.05 10.70
CA SER A 238 23.88 16.68 10.68
C SER A 238 24.03 15.14 10.65
N LYS A 239 25.22 14.64 10.35
CA LYS A 239 25.53 13.19 10.45
C LYS A 239 26.23 12.98 11.79
N ALA A 240 25.77 12.00 12.58
CA ALA A 240 26.48 11.55 13.76
C ALA A 240 27.53 10.50 13.34
N ASP A 241 28.79 10.74 13.69
CA ASP A 241 29.87 9.83 13.30
C ASP A 241 29.91 8.53 14.14
N SER A 242 29.12 8.44 15.22
CA SER A 242 29.14 7.29 16.14
C SER A 242 27.79 7.04 16.83
N HIS A 243 26.76 6.66 16.08
CA HIS A 243 25.51 6.18 16.68
C HIS A 243 25.78 4.94 17.57
N GLY A 244 25.29 4.99 18.82
CA GLY A 244 25.47 3.90 19.78
C GLY A 244 26.83 3.86 20.51
N GLY A 245 27.81 4.63 20.07
CA GLY A 245 29.12 4.74 20.70
C GLY A 245 29.12 5.64 21.94
N PRO A 246 30.30 5.89 22.58
CA PRO A 246 30.45 6.81 23.72
C PRO A 246 29.90 8.20 23.36
N LEU A 247 29.24 8.85 24.31
CA LEU A 247 28.71 10.19 24.10
C LEU A 247 29.85 11.20 23.95
N THR A 248 29.74 12.05 22.95
CA THR A 248 30.60 13.21 22.73
C THR A 248 29.78 14.49 22.73
N PRO A 249 30.36 15.67 22.98
CA PRO A 249 29.64 16.93 22.83
C PRO A 249 29.03 17.11 21.43
N ALA A 250 29.66 16.60 20.37
CA ALA A 250 29.18 16.63 19.02
C ALA A 250 27.89 15.77 18.85
N TYR A 251 27.85 14.60 19.47
CA TYR A 251 26.66 13.75 19.44
C TYR A 251 25.49 14.38 20.20
N VAL A 252 25.73 15.04 21.33
CA VAL A 252 24.67 15.77 22.04
C VAL A 252 24.17 16.97 21.21
N ALA A 253 25.10 17.70 20.58
CA ALA A 253 24.74 18.79 19.66
C ALA A 253 23.87 18.31 18.50
N TYR A 254 24.21 17.13 17.94
CA TYR A 254 23.41 16.47 16.91
C TYR A 254 21.98 16.22 17.37
N ALA A 255 21.76 15.61 18.55
CA ALA A 255 20.43 15.33 19.07
C ALA A 255 19.62 16.62 19.35
N VAL A 256 20.25 17.67 19.89
CA VAL A 256 19.63 18.98 20.10
C VAL A 256 19.19 19.58 18.74
N ASN A 257 20.05 19.47 17.72
CA ASN A 257 19.75 19.94 16.38
C ASN A 257 18.58 19.17 15.76
N ASP A 258 18.47 17.85 15.94
CA ASP A 258 17.38 17.04 15.39
C ASP A 258 16.01 17.48 15.95
N THR A 259 15.95 17.83 17.22
CA THR A 259 14.72 18.40 17.83
C THR A 259 14.37 19.76 17.20
N GLN A 260 15.36 20.63 16.92
CA GLN A 260 15.16 21.91 16.23
C GLN A 260 14.71 21.71 14.78
N VAL A 261 15.37 20.82 14.04
CA VAL A 261 14.98 20.49 12.65
C VAL A 261 13.56 19.93 12.59
N THR A 262 13.18 19.08 13.55
CA THR A 262 11.82 18.53 13.66
C THR A 262 10.80 19.64 13.84
N TRP A 263 11.08 20.64 14.67
CA TRP A 263 10.22 21.81 14.85
C TRP A 263 10.07 22.61 13.54
N GLU A 264 11.17 22.94 12.89
CA GLU A 264 11.16 23.71 11.65
C GLU A 264 10.41 22.99 10.50
N CYS A 265 10.59 21.67 10.41
CA CYS A 265 9.81 20.84 9.49
C CYS A 265 8.31 20.92 9.79
N TYR A 266 7.93 20.83 11.07
CA TYR A 266 6.54 20.96 11.47
C TYR A 266 5.96 22.34 11.13
N GLU A 267 6.68 23.43 11.44
CA GLU A 267 6.22 24.80 11.13
C GLU A 267 5.93 24.97 9.63
N LYS A 268 6.86 24.55 8.78
CA LYS A 268 6.68 24.62 7.32
C LYS A 268 5.51 23.76 6.83
N LEU A 269 5.37 22.54 7.33
CA LEU A 269 4.22 21.68 7.01
C LEU A 269 2.90 22.26 7.52
N ALA A 270 2.89 22.91 8.69
CA ALA A 270 1.71 23.56 9.21
C ALA A 270 1.27 24.75 8.33
N VAL A 271 2.21 25.55 7.87
CA VAL A 271 1.96 26.64 6.89
C VAL A 271 1.43 26.06 5.58
N MET A 272 2.04 25.00 5.06
CA MET A 272 1.54 24.31 3.86
C MET A 272 0.10 23.80 4.07
N TYR A 273 -0.21 23.27 5.25
CA TYR A 273 -1.56 22.81 5.55
C TYR A 273 -2.58 23.97 5.63
N GLU A 274 -2.21 25.12 6.20
CA GLU A 274 -3.10 26.28 6.30
C GLU A 274 -3.58 26.79 4.94
N VAL A 275 -2.74 26.68 3.93
CA VAL A 275 -3.07 27.05 2.53
C VAL A 275 -4.29 26.23 2.02
N HIS A 276 -4.52 25.01 2.52
CA HIS A 276 -5.70 24.23 2.15
C HIS A 276 -7.03 24.80 2.63
N GLY A 277 -7.04 25.75 3.57
CA GLY A 277 -8.26 26.38 4.08
C GLY A 277 -9.23 25.42 4.81
N LEU A 278 -8.76 24.29 5.28
CA LEU A 278 -9.57 23.23 5.91
C LEU A 278 -9.87 23.55 7.39
N LYS A 279 -10.75 24.53 7.60
CA LYS A 279 -11.07 25.06 8.95
C LYS A 279 -11.65 24.04 9.94
N GLY A 280 -12.29 22.98 9.42
CA GLY A 280 -12.96 21.96 10.23
C GLY A 280 -12.07 20.81 10.70
N THR A 281 -10.86 20.65 10.14
CA THR A 281 -9.95 19.54 10.43
C THR A 281 -8.57 20.10 10.77
N PRO A 282 -8.06 19.94 11.99
CA PRO A 282 -6.72 20.42 12.33
C PRO A 282 -5.62 19.49 11.78
N PRO A 283 -4.34 19.97 11.57
CA PRO A 283 -3.26 19.19 10.99
C PRO A 283 -3.00 17.84 11.65
N HIS A 284 -3.10 17.77 12.98
CA HIS A 284 -2.88 16.53 13.75
C HIS A 284 -3.97 15.45 13.52
N ARG A 285 -4.99 15.74 12.72
CA ARG A 285 -6.00 14.78 12.25
C ARG A 285 -5.78 14.35 10.81
N ILE A 286 -4.72 14.81 10.18
CA ILE A 286 -4.32 14.41 8.83
C ILE A 286 -3.27 13.31 8.95
N TYR A 287 -3.66 12.10 8.62
CA TYR A 287 -2.83 10.89 8.75
C TYR A 287 -2.34 10.34 7.41
N SER A 288 -2.98 10.74 6.32
CA SER A 288 -2.69 10.27 4.96
C SER A 288 -3.31 11.19 3.93
N GLU A 289 -2.93 11.05 2.67
CA GLU A 289 -3.60 11.69 1.53
C GLU A 289 -5.11 11.45 1.57
N ALA A 290 -5.56 10.22 1.85
CA ALA A 290 -6.97 9.90 1.97
C ALA A 290 -7.68 10.70 3.08
N SER A 291 -7.02 10.98 4.21
CA SER A 291 -7.60 11.80 5.27
C SER A 291 -7.71 13.28 4.87
N LEU A 292 -6.78 13.76 4.04
CA LEU A 292 -6.86 15.08 3.41
C LEU A 292 -8.05 15.15 2.45
N GLY A 293 -8.21 14.18 1.55
CA GLY A 293 -9.37 14.10 0.66
C GLY A 293 -10.70 14.11 1.41
N LYS A 294 -10.81 13.31 2.49
CA LYS A 294 -12.00 13.32 3.37
C LYS A 294 -12.25 14.69 4.03
N ALA A 295 -11.19 15.41 4.37
CA ALA A 295 -11.32 16.74 4.96
C ALA A 295 -11.93 17.72 3.95
N TYR A 296 -11.56 17.64 2.67
CA TYR A 296 -12.17 18.43 1.59
C TYR A 296 -13.67 18.11 1.43
N LEU A 297 -14.03 16.82 1.31
CA LEU A 297 -15.43 16.42 1.19
C LEU A 297 -16.25 16.90 2.41
N ASN A 298 -15.70 16.77 3.61
CA ASN A 298 -16.35 17.27 4.83
C ASN A 298 -16.51 18.79 4.83
N GLN A 299 -15.54 19.55 4.31
CA GLN A 299 -15.60 21.02 4.24
C GLN A 299 -16.67 21.47 3.26
N MET A 300 -16.85 20.77 2.15
CA MET A 300 -17.94 20.98 1.19
C MET A 300 -19.32 20.55 1.72
N GLY A 301 -19.39 19.99 2.93
CA GLY A 301 -20.65 19.55 3.54
C GLY A 301 -21.15 18.19 3.07
N ILE A 302 -20.35 17.47 2.26
CA ILE A 302 -20.71 16.17 1.72
C ILE A 302 -20.80 15.10 2.82
N LEU A 303 -21.94 14.45 2.90
CA LEU A 303 -22.19 13.35 3.82
C LEU A 303 -21.98 11.99 3.11
N PRO A 304 -21.40 11.01 3.83
CA PRO A 304 -21.19 9.67 3.26
C PRO A 304 -22.53 8.96 2.93
N LEU A 305 -22.55 8.18 1.85
CA LEU A 305 -23.71 7.37 1.43
C LEU A 305 -24.30 6.55 2.58
N ARG A 306 -23.47 5.86 3.38
CA ARG A 306 -23.93 5.05 4.52
C ARG A 306 -24.70 5.81 5.61
N LYS A 307 -24.57 7.14 5.66
CA LYS A 307 -25.36 7.99 6.57
C LYS A 307 -26.67 8.44 5.96
N LEU A 308 -26.68 8.63 4.64
CA LEU A 308 -27.84 9.12 3.90
C LEU A 308 -28.78 7.99 3.51
N GLN A 309 -28.25 6.83 3.19
CA GLN A 309 -28.99 5.64 2.81
C GLN A 309 -28.41 4.40 3.51
N PRO A 310 -28.69 4.23 4.82
CA PRO A 310 -28.18 3.10 5.62
C PRO A 310 -28.85 1.76 5.28
N ASP A 311 -29.95 1.79 4.54
CA ASP A 311 -30.83 0.69 4.14
C ASP A 311 -30.50 0.09 2.77
N VAL A 312 -29.37 0.46 2.17
CA VAL A 312 -28.88 -0.24 0.96
C VAL A 312 -28.71 -1.74 1.29
N PRO A 313 -29.35 -2.65 0.54
CA PRO A 313 -29.30 -4.08 0.82
C PRO A 313 -27.85 -4.60 0.87
N PRO A 314 -27.46 -5.33 1.92
CA PRO A 314 -26.12 -5.91 2.01
C PRO A 314 -25.78 -6.85 0.85
N GLU A 315 -26.77 -7.54 0.30
CA GLU A 315 -26.65 -8.40 -0.89
C GLU A 315 -26.19 -7.59 -2.10
N LEU A 316 -26.81 -6.44 -2.33
CA LEU A 316 -26.42 -5.55 -3.41
C LEU A 316 -24.97 -5.03 -3.21
N ILE A 317 -24.59 -4.70 -1.96
CA ILE A 317 -23.22 -4.31 -1.65
C ILE A 317 -22.26 -5.48 -1.93
N GLY A 318 -22.64 -6.72 -1.61
CA GLY A 318 -21.87 -7.93 -1.91
C GLY A 318 -21.66 -8.12 -3.41
N GLN A 319 -22.70 -7.95 -4.22
CA GLN A 319 -22.62 -7.98 -5.69
C GLN A 319 -21.67 -6.90 -6.21
N ILE A 320 -21.82 -5.65 -5.75
CA ILE A 320 -20.92 -4.55 -6.12
C ILE A 320 -19.48 -4.87 -5.73
N MET A 321 -19.24 -5.38 -4.52
CA MET A 321 -17.89 -5.74 -4.07
C MET A 321 -17.28 -6.88 -4.90
N GLY A 322 -18.10 -7.82 -5.36
CA GLY A 322 -17.69 -8.91 -6.24
C GLY A 322 -17.07 -8.41 -7.57
N THR A 323 -17.43 -7.22 -8.04
CA THR A 323 -16.88 -6.62 -9.25
C THR A 323 -15.59 -5.81 -9.03
N TYR A 324 -15.12 -5.70 -7.78
CA TYR A 324 -13.97 -4.88 -7.45
C TYR A 324 -12.63 -5.63 -7.61
N TYR A 325 -11.93 -5.35 -8.68
CA TYR A 325 -10.62 -5.94 -8.99
C TYR A 325 -9.45 -4.96 -8.82
N GLY A 326 -9.65 -3.67 -9.01
CA GLY A 326 -8.58 -2.66 -8.96
C GLY A 326 -7.98 -2.35 -10.33
N GLY A 327 -6.80 -1.72 -10.35
CA GLY A 327 -6.08 -1.34 -11.58
C GLY A 327 -5.48 -2.54 -12.31
N ARG A 328 -5.07 -2.30 -13.58
CA ARG A 328 -4.41 -3.29 -14.44
C ARG A 328 -2.90 -3.03 -14.47
N SER A 329 -2.09 -4.08 -14.23
CA SER A 329 -0.64 -4.04 -14.38
C SER A 329 -0.17 -5.37 -14.96
N GLU A 330 0.39 -5.35 -16.18
CA GLU A 330 0.70 -6.53 -16.96
C GLU A 330 2.01 -6.34 -17.74
N VAL A 331 2.68 -7.45 -18.03
CA VAL A 331 3.87 -7.51 -18.88
C VAL A 331 3.57 -8.42 -20.07
N ARG A 332 3.64 -7.85 -21.27
CA ARG A 332 3.41 -8.55 -22.54
C ARG A 332 4.71 -9.10 -23.13
N ILE A 333 5.81 -8.34 -23.03
CA ILE A 333 7.13 -8.76 -23.54
C ILE A 333 8.08 -8.84 -22.33
N ARG A 334 8.56 -10.04 -22.04
CA ARG A 334 9.41 -10.33 -20.87
C ARG A 334 10.84 -10.60 -21.27
N ARG A 335 11.78 -10.09 -20.45
CA ARG A 335 13.20 -10.45 -20.48
C ARG A 335 13.82 -10.35 -21.90
N GLN A 336 13.31 -9.43 -22.67
CA GLN A 336 13.79 -9.06 -23.99
C GLN A 336 13.88 -7.55 -24.08
N ILE A 337 15.02 -7.04 -24.50
CA ILE A 337 15.18 -5.60 -24.75
C ILE A 337 14.32 -5.24 -25.95
N THR A 338 13.37 -4.33 -25.71
CA THR A 338 12.40 -3.92 -26.73
C THR A 338 12.40 -2.41 -26.83
N GLN A 339 12.49 -1.88 -28.04
CA GLN A 339 12.32 -0.46 -28.26
C GLN A 339 10.86 -0.08 -28.05
N VAL A 340 10.63 0.97 -27.25
CA VAL A 340 9.30 1.40 -26.87
C VAL A 340 9.10 2.91 -26.97
N LEU A 341 7.83 3.30 -27.05
CA LEU A 341 7.35 4.65 -26.74
C LEU A 341 6.50 4.56 -25.46
N TYR A 342 6.92 5.23 -24.42
CA TYR A 342 6.24 5.19 -23.14
C TYR A 342 5.20 6.29 -23.03
N CYS A 343 3.94 5.93 -22.89
CA CYS A 343 2.79 6.83 -22.80
C CYS A 343 2.04 6.67 -21.49
N ASP A 344 1.40 7.76 -21.04
CA ASP A 344 0.63 7.81 -19.80
C ASP A 344 -0.68 8.58 -20.00
N PHE A 345 -1.75 8.13 -19.35
CA PHE A 345 -3.02 8.85 -19.33
C PHE A 345 -3.00 9.96 -18.29
N ARG A 346 -3.32 11.16 -18.72
CA ARG A 346 -3.38 12.33 -17.84
C ARG A 346 -4.41 12.12 -16.72
N SER A 347 -3.92 11.95 -15.48
CA SER A 347 -4.76 11.80 -14.29
C SER A 347 -5.89 10.77 -14.47
N MET A 348 -5.56 9.54 -14.83
CA MET A 348 -6.50 8.47 -15.22
C MET A 348 -7.77 8.42 -14.36
N TYR A 349 -7.65 8.31 -13.05
CA TYR A 349 -8.82 8.17 -12.17
C TYR A 349 -9.71 9.43 -12.13
N PRO A 350 -9.19 10.66 -11.92
CA PRO A 350 -10.00 11.87 -12.08
C PRO A 350 -10.65 11.97 -13.46
N THR A 351 -9.95 11.57 -14.52
CA THR A 351 -10.45 11.62 -15.90
C THR A 351 -11.67 10.72 -16.08
N VAL A 352 -11.58 9.45 -15.67
CA VAL A 352 -12.71 8.53 -15.78
C VAL A 352 -13.87 8.94 -14.86
N CYS A 353 -13.58 9.51 -13.68
CA CYS A 353 -14.61 10.08 -12.82
C CYS A 353 -15.40 11.18 -13.53
N THR A 354 -14.72 12.08 -14.24
CA THR A 354 -15.35 13.18 -14.99
C THR A 354 -16.13 12.65 -16.20
N LEU A 355 -15.52 11.76 -16.99
CA LEU A 355 -16.19 11.16 -18.16
C LEU A 355 -17.48 10.44 -17.79
N MET A 356 -17.47 9.68 -16.71
CA MET A 356 -18.63 8.94 -16.23
C MET A 356 -19.61 9.78 -15.41
N GLY A 357 -19.29 11.04 -15.09
CA GLY A 357 -20.11 11.89 -14.23
C GLY A 357 -20.24 11.39 -12.79
N LEU A 358 -19.20 10.73 -12.25
CA LEU A 358 -19.26 10.11 -10.91
C LEU A 358 -19.37 11.11 -9.77
N TRP A 359 -19.08 12.40 -10.01
CA TRP A 359 -19.30 13.45 -9.03
C TRP A 359 -20.74 13.50 -8.54
N GLN A 360 -21.68 13.24 -9.43
CA GLN A 360 -23.11 13.19 -9.09
C GLN A 360 -23.42 12.15 -8.00
N PHE A 361 -22.74 11.00 -8.01
CA PHE A 361 -22.88 9.97 -6.97
C PHE A 361 -22.26 10.38 -5.62
N VAL A 362 -21.18 11.16 -5.65
CA VAL A 362 -20.51 11.66 -4.44
C VAL A 362 -21.41 12.63 -3.68
N ILE A 363 -22.13 13.49 -4.40
CA ILE A 363 -23.04 14.50 -3.83
C ILE A 363 -24.50 14.05 -3.71
N ALA A 364 -24.82 12.82 -4.10
CA ALA A 364 -26.18 12.30 -4.06
C ALA A 364 -26.70 12.06 -2.64
N LYS A 365 -28.02 12.21 -2.46
CA LYS A 365 -28.71 11.77 -1.22
C LYS A 365 -28.76 10.24 -1.08
N GLY A 366 -28.55 9.51 -2.15
CA GLY A 366 -28.57 8.06 -2.19
C GLY A 366 -28.37 7.51 -3.61
N LEU A 367 -28.55 6.21 -3.74
CA LEU A 367 -28.52 5.47 -4.99
C LEU A 367 -29.91 4.96 -5.33
N ASP A 368 -30.29 5.07 -6.60
CA ASP A 368 -31.36 4.32 -7.20
C ASP A 368 -30.77 3.27 -8.15
N TRP A 369 -31.46 2.15 -8.30
CA TRP A 369 -31.06 1.09 -9.21
C TRP A 369 -32.27 0.43 -9.86
N CYS A 370 -32.09 -0.02 -11.09
CA CYS A 370 -33.11 -0.72 -11.83
C CYS A 370 -32.53 -1.82 -12.71
N ASP A 371 -33.37 -2.78 -13.10
CA ASP A 371 -33.00 -3.73 -14.11
C ASP A 371 -32.73 -3.02 -15.45
N TRP A 372 -31.66 -3.40 -16.09
CA TRP A 372 -31.20 -2.84 -17.36
C TRP A 372 -30.67 -3.93 -18.31
N THR A 373 -31.17 -5.13 -18.13
CA THR A 373 -30.66 -6.34 -18.79
C THR A 373 -30.77 -6.27 -20.31
N ASP A 374 -31.92 -5.91 -20.85
CA ASP A 374 -32.12 -5.88 -22.30
C ASP A 374 -31.33 -4.76 -22.98
N GLN A 375 -31.24 -3.60 -22.32
CA GLN A 375 -30.46 -2.48 -22.82
C GLN A 375 -28.95 -2.81 -22.80
N ALA A 376 -28.48 -3.51 -21.75
CA ALA A 376 -27.11 -3.97 -21.68
C ALA A 376 -26.76 -4.97 -22.78
N ARG A 377 -27.67 -5.93 -23.06
CA ARG A 377 -27.53 -6.89 -24.18
C ARG A 377 -27.39 -6.16 -25.50
N LYS A 378 -28.31 -5.22 -25.79
CA LYS A 378 -28.28 -4.42 -27.00
C LYS A 378 -27.00 -3.62 -27.12
N LEU A 379 -26.63 -2.87 -26.06
CA LEU A 379 -25.42 -2.07 -26.06
C LEU A 379 -24.16 -2.93 -26.32
N LEU A 380 -24.05 -4.09 -25.66
CA LEU A 380 -22.89 -4.98 -25.87
C LEU A 380 -22.88 -5.61 -27.26
N GLN A 381 -24.04 -5.83 -27.90
CA GLN A 381 -24.07 -6.31 -29.28
C GLN A 381 -23.60 -5.24 -30.27
N ASP A 382 -23.97 -3.99 -30.05
CA ASP A 382 -23.78 -2.90 -31.02
C ASP A 382 -22.42 -2.18 -30.82
N VAL A 383 -21.90 -2.05 -29.59
CA VAL A 383 -20.74 -1.21 -29.27
C VAL A 383 -19.49 -1.56 -30.06
N GLN A 384 -18.84 -0.53 -30.63
CA GLN A 384 -17.60 -0.60 -31.37
C GLN A 384 -16.54 0.29 -30.69
N LEU A 385 -15.26 0.09 -31.02
CA LEU A 385 -14.15 0.90 -30.49
C LEU A 385 -14.37 2.40 -30.76
N ALA A 386 -14.92 2.78 -31.88
CA ALA A 386 -15.19 4.18 -32.24
C ALA A 386 -16.21 4.86 -31.32
N ASP A 387 -17.16 4.12 -30.76
CA ASP A 387 -18.18 4.68 -29.85
C ASP A 387 -17.56 5.20 -28.57
N LEU A 388 -16.43 4.62 -28.16
CA LEU A 388 -15.69 5.04 -26.98
C LEU A 388 -15.05 6.43 -27.13
N GLN A 389 -14.96 6.99 -28.35
CA GLN A 389 -14.54 8.37 -28.55
C GLN A 389 -15.65 9.40 -28.19
N ASN A 390 -16.90 8.94 -28.00
CA ASN A 390 -17.99 9.79 -27.56
C ASN A 390 -17.97 9.92 -26.02
N LYS A 391 -17.74 11.13 -25.50
CA LYS A 391 -17.72 11.40 -24.04
C LYS A 391 -19.03 11.01 -23.35
N ASP A 392 -20.19 11.22 -24.03
CA ASP A 392 -21.49 10.92 -23.45
C ASP A 392 -21.74 9.41 -23.31
N PHE A 393 -21.08 8.59 -24.12
CA PHE A 393 -21.14 7.14 -24.00
C PHE A 393 -20.65 6.68 -22.61
N TRP A 394 -19.60 7.30 -22.06
CA TRP A 394 -19.03 6.93 -20.77
C TRP A 394 -19.99 7.14 -19.58
N LYS A 395 -20.93 8.09 -19.70
CA LYS A 395 -21.98 8.31 -18.69
C LYS A 395 -22.96 7.13 -18.58
N SER A 396 -23.07 6.32 -19.63
CA SER A 396 -23.92 5.12 -19.64
C SER A 396 -23.32 3.94 -18.89
N LEU A 397 -22.03 3.97 -18.55
CA LEU A 397 -21.28 2.84 -17.98
C LEU A 397 -21.50 2.61 -16.47
N THR A 398 -22.46 3.30 -15.83
CA THR A 398 -22.83 3.10 -14.42
C THR A 398 -23.67 1.83 -14.22
N VAL A 399 -23.21 0.72 -14.79
CA VAL A 399 -23.93 -0.56 -14.86
C VAL A 399 -23.03 -1.70 -14.39
N LEU A 400 -23.58 -2.58 -13.58
CA LEU A 400 -22.99 -3.89 -13.28
C LEU A 400 -23.73 -4.96 -14.05
N VAL A 401 -22.99 -5.93 -14.55
CA VAL A 401 -23.50 -6.97 -15.44
C VAL A 401 -23.15 -8.33 -14.87
N GLN A 402 -24.14 -9.17 -14.76
CA GLN A 402 -23.97 -10.58 -14.46
C GLN A 402 -23.90 -11.35 -15.78
N ILE A 403 -22.82 -12.08 -15.97
CA ILE A 403 -22.58 -12.85 -17.19
C ILE A 403 -22.27 -14.32 -16.87
N GLU A 404 -22.51 -15.20 -17.82
CA GLU A 404 -21.95 -16.56 -17.84
C GLU A 404 -20.64 -16.50 -18.66
N PRO A 405 -19.45 -16.43 -18.04
CA PRO A 405 -18.21 -16.32 -18.80
C PRO A 405 -17.97 -17.56 -19.66
N ASP A 406 -17.71 -17.35 -20.95
CA ASP A 406 -17.37 -18.39 -21.91
C ASP A 406 -16.18 -17.95 -22.77
N ASP A 407 -14.99 -18.10 -22.25
CA ASP A 407 -13.74 -17.65 -22.88
C ASP A 407 -13.64 -16.13 -23.04
N ASP A 408 -14.30 -15.38 -22.17
CA ASP A 408 -14.31 -13.92 -22.15
C ASP A 408 -13.04 -13.39 -21.48
N VAL A 409 -12.42 -12.32 -22.02
CA VAL A 409 -11.23 -11.70 -21.47
C VAL A 409 -11.61 -10.74 -20.35
N LEU A 410 -11.46 -11.20 -19.10
CA LEU A 410 -11.96 -10.53 -17.90
C LEU A 410 -10.88 -10.43 -16.83
N PRO A 411 -11.00 -9.50 -15.86
CA PRO A 411 -10.11 -9.49 -14.71
C PRO A 411 -10.35 -10.73 -13.84
N VAL A 412 -9.32 -11.54 -13.68
CA VAL A 412 -9.33 -12.76 -12.87
C VAL A 412 -8.32 -12.63 -11.76
N ARG A 413 -8.77 -12.74 -10.50
CA ARG A 413 -7.90 -12.79 -9.33
C ARG A 413 -7.77 -14.25 -8.87
N ALA A 414 -6.56 -14.80 -8.94
CA ALA A 414 -6.29 -16.18 -8.58
C ALA A 414 -4.87 -16.35 -8.04
N ALA A 415 -4.62 -17.44 -7.32
CA ALA A 415 -3.27 -17.82 -6.89
C ALA A 415 -2.55 -18.59 -8.00
N TYR A 416 -2.08 -17.89 -9.02
CA TYR A 416 -1.43 -18.47 -10.19
C TYR A 416 -0.14 -19.25 -9.87
N ASP A 417 0.62 -18.78 -8.87
CA ASP A 417 1.82 -19.42 -8.33
C ASP A 417 1.54 -20.37 -7.15
N GLY A 418 0.27 -20.55 -6.79
CA GLY A 418 -0.15 -21.32 -5.62
C GLY A 418 0.04 -20.59 -4.28
N LYS A 419 0.66 -19.41 -4.26
CA LYS A 419 1.00 -18.67 -3.03
C LYS A 419 0.24 -17.37 -2.89
N SER A 420 0.39 -16.49 -3.88
CA SER A 420 -0.21 -15.14 -3.84
C SER A 420 -1.32 -14.97 -4.88
N ARG A 421 -2.40 -14.29 -4.44
CA ARG A 421 -3.50 -13.96 -5.35
C ARG A 421 -3.19 -12.67 -6.08
N THR A 422 -3.00 -12.79 -7.39
CA THR A 422 -2.76 -11.66 -8.28
C THR A 422 -3.88 -11.51 -9.30
N ILE A 423 -3.96 -10.35 -9.94
CA ILE A 423 -4.98 -10.06 -10.96
C ILE A 423 -4.32 -10.05 -12.33
N GLY A 424 -4.90 -10.78 -13.27
CA GLY A 424 -4.55 -10.73 -14.69
C GLY A 424 -5.81 -10.67 -15.54
N LEU A 425 -5.76 -10.00 -16.69
CA LEU A 425 -6.79 -10.17 -17.70
C LEU A 425 -6.55 -11.49 -18.44
N ASN A 426 -7.46 -12.43 -18.27
CA ASN A 426 -7.34 -13.77 -18.81
C ASN A 426 -8.67 -14.22 -19.43
N HIS A 427 -8.61 -15.18 -20.32
CA HIS A 427 -9.79 -15.85 -20.84
C HIS A 427 -10.45 -16.63 -19.71
N LEU A 428 -11.66 -16.26 -19.35
CA LEU A 428 -12.41 -16.87 -18.26
C LEU A 428 -13.59 -17.66 -18.79
N THR A 429 -13.73 -18.89 -18.30
CA THR A 429 -14.93 -19.71 -18.45
C THR A 429 -15.43 -20.11 -17.08
N ALA A 430 -16.73 -20.01 -16.84
CA ALA A 430 -17.35 -20.47 -15.60
C ALA A 430 -18.73 -21.10 -15.94
N ARG A 431 -19.14 -22.11 -15.13
CA ARG A 431 -20.47 -22.70 -15.22
C ARG A 431 -21.49 -22.09 -14.28
N PHE A 432 -21.14 -20.97 -13.70
CA PHE A 432 -21.96 -20.16 -12.81
C PHE A 432 -21.81 -18.69 -13.19
N PRO A 433 -22.88 -17.89 -13.02
CA PRO A 433 -22.82 -16.48 -13.37
C PRO A 433 -21.89 -15.71 -12.43
N MET A 434 -21.25 -14.69 -12.97
CA MET A 434 -20.33 -13.79 -12.24
C MET A 434 -20.63 -12.34 -12.57
N TRP A 435 -20.41 -11.46 -11.59
CA TRP A 435 -20.62 -10.03 -11.74
C TRP A 435 -19.35 -9.30 -12.17
N PHE A 436 -19.49 -8.41 -13.17
CA PHE A 436 -18.44 -7.51 -13.67
C PHE A 436 -19.02 -6.11 -13.91
N THR A 437 -18.17 -5.12 -14.14
CA THR A 437 -18.63 -3.82 -14.63
C THR A 437 -18.97 -3.93 -16.12
N LEU A 438 -19.90 -3.12 -16.61
CA LEU A 438 -20.20 -3.04 -18.06
C LEU A 438 -18.93 -2.67 -18.85
N ALA A 439 -18.06 -1.83 -18.28
CA ALA A 439 -16.77 -1.48 -18.86
C ALA A 439 -15.87 -2.70 -19.10
N ASP A 440 -15.81 -3.65 -18.16
CA ASP A 440 -15.05 -4.91 -18.33
C ASP A 440 -15.65 -5.78 -19.44
N CYS A 441 -16.98 -5.83 -19.55
CA CYS A 441 -17.66 -6.59 -20.60
C CYS A 441 -17.45 -5.98 -21.99
N ILE A 442 -17.42 -4.64 -22.10
CA ILE A 442 -17.05 -3.95 -23.35
C ILE A 442 -15.60 -4.25 -23.71
N ALA A 443 -14.68 -4.16 -22.77
CA ALA A 443 -13.29 -4.50 -23.00
C ALA A 443 -13.14 -5.96 -23.49
N SER A 444 -13.85 -6.89 -22.89
CA SER A 444 -13.88 -8.30 -23.34
C SER A 444 -14.36 -8.42 -24.78
N LYS A 445 -15.43 -7.74 -25.14
CA LYS A 445 -15.92 -7.72 -26.53
C LYS A 445 -14.89 -7.17 -27.51
N LEU A 446 -14.22 -6.09 -27.16
CA LEU A 446 -13.18 -5.49 -28.01
C LEU A 446 -12.02 -6.46 -28.24
N PHE A 447 -11.62 -7.23 -27.22
CA PHE A 447 -10.54 -8.22 -27.34
C PHE A 447 -10.95 -9.50 -28.06
N THR A 448 -12.19 -9.97 -27.89
CA THR A 448 -12.64 -11.28 -28.40
C THR A 448 -13.50 -11.19 -29.66
N GLY A 449 -14.00 -10.01 -30.01
CA GLY A 449 -14.98 -9.81 -31.07
C GLY A 449 -16.39 -10.32 -30.72
N ARG A 450 -16.59 -10.91 -29.51
CA ARG A 450 -17.87 -11.48 -29.07
C ARG A 450 -18.40 -10.75 -27.85
N ALA A 451 -19.71 -10.50 -27.85
CA ALA A 451 -20.37 -9.97 -26.65
C ALA A 451 -20.48 -11.07 -25.58
N PRO A 452 -20.08 -10.81 -24.32
CA PRO A 452 -20.33 -11.73 -23.20
C PRO A 452 -21.81 -12.06 -23.04
N LYS A 453 -22.12 -13.29 -22.60
CA LYS A 453 -23.50 -13.76 -22.40
C LYS A 453 -24.08 -13.18 -21.11
N ILE A 454 -24.96 -12.19 -21.25
CA ILE A 454 -25.56 -11.49 -20.09
C ILE A 454 -26.74 -12.32 -19.53
N VAL A 455 -26.69 -12.54 -18.19
CA VAL A 455 -27.78 -13.09 -17.38
C VAL A 455 -28.68 -11.95 -16.92
N SER A 456 -28.11 -10.97 -16.21
CA SER A 456 -28.81 -9.79 -15.71
C SER A 456 -27.89 -8.57 -15.69
N ALA A 457 -28.48 -7.37 -15.61
CA ALA A 457 -27.73 -6.15 -15.44
C ALA A 457 -28.48 -5.15 -14.56
N ILE A 458 -27.72 -4.42 -13.73
CA ILE A 458 -28.25 -3.41 -12.82
C ILE A 458 -27.65 -2.07 -13.20
N LYS A 459 -28.49 -1.10 -13.55
CA LYS A 459 -28.09 0.29 -13.77
C LYS A 459 -28.27 1.09 -12.49
N PHE A 460 -27.28 1.91 -12.16
CA PHE A 460 -27.29 2.80 -11.03
C PHE A 460 -27.43 4.25 -11.47
N THR A 461 -28.19 5.01 -10.72
CA THR A 461 -28.37 6.46 -10.89
C THR A 461 -28.24 7.16 -9.55
N ALA A 462 -27.78 8.41 -9.59
CA ALA A 462 -27.65 9.24 -8.40
C ALA A 462 -29.04 9.79 -8.02
N ARG A 463 -29.47 9.56 -6.77
CA ARG A 463 -30.72 10.08 -6.24
C ARG A 463 -30.52 11.50 -5.75
N ALA A 464 -31.11 12.49 -6.35
CA ALA A 464 -31.12 13.89 -5.91
C ALA A 464 -29.81 14.41 -5.25
N VAL A 465 -29.58 15.69 -5.30
CA VAL A 465 -28.41 16.34 -4.69
C VAL A 465 -28.64 16.54 -3.20
N GLN A 466 -27.60 16.36 -2.38
CA GLN A 466 -27.62 16.56 -0.93
C GLN A 466 -27.96 18.00 -0.57
N ASP A 467 -28.73 18.18 0.52
CA ASP A 467 -28.92 19.48 1.12
C ASP A 467 -27.68 19.89 1.95
N GLY A 468 -27.40 21.18 2.02
CA GLY A 468 -26.34 21.72 2.87
C GLY A 468 -24.94 21.64 2.28
N LEU A 469 -24.81 21.38 1.00
CA LEU A 469 -23.55 21.55 0.29
C LEU A 469 -23.10 23.01 0.35
N LYS A 470 -21.80 23.23 0.39
CA LYS A 470 -21.18 24.55 0.56
C LYS A 470 -20.10 24.77 -0.50
N PRO A 471 -20.12 25.91 -1.19
CA PRO A 471 -19.01 26.32 -1.99
C PRO A 471 -17.71 26.33 -1.20
N PHE A 472 -16.64 25.93 -1.81
CA PHE A 472 -15.33 25.79 -1.21
C PHE A 472 -14.26 26.51 -2.03
N LYS A 473 -13.42 27.31 -1.37
CA LYS A 473 -12.24 27.89 -2.00
C LYS A 473 -11.14 26.86 -2.09
N LEU A 474 -10.62 26.66 -3.29
CA LEU A 474 -9.57 25.68 -3.52
C LEU A 474 -8.20 26.32 -3.31
N VAL A 475 -7.37 25.69 -2.47
CA VAL A 475 -5.92 25.87 -2.35
C VAL A 475 -5.47 27.33 -2.51
N GLY A 476 -5.77 28.18 -1.51
CA GLY A 476 -5.22 29.54 -1.42
C GLY A 476 -5.50 30.48 -2.59
N ASP A 477 -6.38 30.08 -3.51
CA ASP A 477 -6.78 30.90 -4.65
C ASP A 477 -8.14 31.51 -4.36
N ASP A 478 -8.13 32.81 -4.04
CA ASP A 478 -9.37 33.54 -3.72
C ASP A 478 -10.34 33.65 -4.90
N ASN A 479 -9.85 33.40 -6.11
CA ASN A 479 -10.63 33.47 -7.35
C ASN A 479 -11.23 32.14 -7.76
N LEU A 480 -10.77 31.02 -7.18
CA LEU A 480 -11.30 29.69 -7.51
C LEU A 480 -12.19 29.15 -6.39
N VAL A 481 -13.49 29.32 -6.59
CA VAL A 481 -14.52 28.77 -5.72
C VAL A 481 -15.22 27.64 -6.47
N ILE A 482 -15.17 26.43 -5.92
CA ILE A 482 -15.94 25.30 -6.46
C ILE A 482 -17.25 25.18 -5.67
N ASP A 483 -18.37 25.30 -6.36
CA ASP A 483 -19.67 24.94 -5.83
C ASP A 483 -19.92 23.44 -6.14
N PRO A 484 -19.94 22.57 -5.12
CA PRO A 484 -20.08 21.13 -5.34
C PRO A 484 -21.44 20.74 -5.93
N ALA A 485 -22.47 21.58 -5.82
CA ALA A 485 -23.79 21.31 -6.35
C ALA A 485 -23.88 21.52 -7.87
N SER A 486 -23.09 22.43 -8.42
CA SER A 486 -23.14 22.83 -9.84
C SER A 486 -21.87 22.47 -10.62
N GLY A 487 -20.71 22.31 -9.92
CA GLY A 487 -19.40 22.02 -10.51
C GLY A 487 -18.97 20.56 -10.31
N ASP A 488 -18.24 20.00 -11.26
CA ASP A 488 -17.55 18.74 -11.11
C ASP A 488 -16.17 18.97 -10.46
N PHE A 489 -16.05 18.60 -9.19
CA PHE A 489 -14.83 18.80 -8.41
C PHE A 489 -13.60 18.11 -9.03
N PHE A 490 -13.76 16.92 -9.60
CA PHE A 490 -12.65 16.21 -10.24
C PHE A 490 -12.16 16.96 -11.47
N ARG A 491 -13.07 17.46 -12.30
CA ARG A 491 -12.76 18.25 -13.47
C ARG A 491 -12.05 19.55 -13.10
N GLU A 492 -12.62 20.31 -12.18
CA GLU A 492 -12.09 21.62 -11.77
C GLU A 492 -10.67 21.54 -11.22
N LEU A 493 -10.34 20.48 -10.45
CA LEU A 493 -8.98 20.24 -9.95
C LEU A 493 -7.97 20.08 -11.09
N ILE A 494 -8.31 19.31 -12.12
CA ILE A 494 -7.38 19.02 -13.23
C ILE A 494 -7.26 20.22 -14.17
N VAL A 495 -8.34 20.94 -14.44
CA VAL A 495 -8.32 22.19 -15.21
C VAL A 495 -7.41 23.21 -14.52
N ARG A 496 -7.60 23.42 -13.20
CA ARG A 496 -6.77 24.35 -12.43
C ARG A 496 -5.30 23.96 -12.42
N ARG A 497 -5.04 22.66 -12.20
CA ARG A 497 -3.67 22.15 -12.27
C ARG A 497 -3.01 22.45 -13.62
N GLY A 498 -3.76 22.34 -14.72
CA GLY A 498 -3.30 22.71 -16.04
C GLY A 498 -2.96 24.17 -16.19
N GLN A 499 -3.79 25.06 -15.67
CA GLN A 499 -3.54 26.50 -15.67
C GLN A 499 -2.25 26.84 -14.89
N VAL A 500 -2.07 26.21 -13.71
CA VAL A 500 -0.85 26.39 -12.90
C VAL A 500 0.38 25.89 -13.66
N GLN A 501 0.32 24.73 -14.31
CA GLN A 501 1.41 24.20 -15.13
C GLN A 501 1.77 25.14 -16.31
N ALA A 502 0.76 25.75 -16.92
CA ALA A 502 1.00 26.76 -17.98
C ALA A 502 1.62 28.04 -17.42
N ALA A 503 1.25 28.44 -16.20
CA ALA A 503 1.85 29.60 -15.52
C ALA A 503 3.32 29.32 -15.15
N ILE A 504 3.66 28.13 -14.64
CA ILE A 504 5.04 27.71 -14.33
C ILE A 504 5.95 27.88 -15.55
N LYS A 505 5.49 27.47 -16.75
CA LYS A 505 6.30 27.58 -17.98
C LYS A 505 6.61 29.01 -18.40
N ARG A 506 5.83 29.99 -17.94
CA ARG A 506 5.96 31.42 -18.31
C ARG A 506 6.61 32.26 -17.22
N GLU A 507 6.67 31.75 -16.00
CA GLU A 507 7.18 32.46 -14.85
C GLU A 507 8.72 32.46 -14.85
N THR A 508 9.30 33.64 -14.72
CA THR A 508 10.75 33.85 -14.67
C THR A 508 11.25 34.23 -13.29
N ASP A 509 10.37 34.69 -12.40
CA ASP A 509 10.70 34.96 -11.01
C ASP A 509 10.81 33.66 -10.23
N THR A 510 11.97 33.34 -9.68
CA THR A 510 12.28 32.09 -8.98
C THR A 510 11.31 31.80 -7.82
N ARG A 511 10.99 32.84 -7.03
CA ARG A 511 10.12 32.68 -5.86
C ARG A 511 8.65 32.38 -6.25
N LYS A 512 8.17 33.05 -7.31
CA LYS A 512 6.83 32.78 -7.84
C LYS A 512 6.77 31.42 -8.51
N HIS A 513 7.81 31.03 -9.21
CA HIS A 513 7.94 29.71 -9.82
C HIS A 513 7.83 28.60 -8.76
N GLU A 514 8.57 28.70 -7.66
CA GLU A 514 8.50 27.75 -6.53
C GLU A 514 7.09 27.66 -5.90
N LEU A 515 6.41 28.81 -5.73
CA LEU A 515 5.04 28.85 -5.24
C LEU A 515 4.05 28.13 -6.18
N LEU A 516 4.20 28.34 -7.49
CA LEU A 516 3.37 27.67 -8.49
C LEU A 516 3.65 26.17 -8.54
N GLU A 517 4.90 25.73 -8.40
CA GLU A 517 5.24 24.30 -8.30
C GLU A 517 4.61 23.64 -7.07
N ALA A 518 4.68 24.30 -5.91
CA ALA A 518 4.02 23.83 -4.70
C ALA A 518 2.49 23.73 -4.89
N GLN A 519 1.87 24.72 -5.52
CA GLN A 519 0.44 24.71 -5.84
C GLN A 519 0.07 23.56 -6.79
N GLN A 520 0.87 23.33 -7.83
CA GLN A 520 0.67 22.25 -8.79
C GLN A 520 0.73 20.87 -8.10
N MET A 521 1.71 20.67 -7.20
CA MET A 521 1.86 19.43 -6.44
C MET A 521 0.68 19.20 -5.50
N MET A 522 0.20 20.25 -4.83
CA MET A 522 -0.97 20.17 -3.96
C MET A 522 -2.24 19.81 -4.73
N LEU A 523 -2.47 20.41 -5.90
CA LEU A 523 -3.61 20.07 -6.76
C LEU A 523 -3.57 18.60 -7.22
N LYS A 524 -2.38 18.09 -7.57
CA LYS A 524 -2.17 16.66 -7.89
C LYS A 524 -2.55 15.77 -6.72
N LEU A 525 -2.09 16.12 -5.53
CA LEU A 525 -2.36 15.35 -4.30
C LEU A 525 -3.85 15.31 -3.99
N VAL A 526 -4.53 16.45 -4.04
CA VAL A 526 -5.98 16.53 -3.78
C VAL A 526 -6.77 15.74 -4.82
N ALA A 527 -6.44 15.86 -6.11
CA ALA A 527 -7.09 15.09 -7.17
C ALA A 527 -6.96 13.58 -6.94
N ASN A 528 -5.77 13.09 -6.63
CA ASN A 528 -5.55 11.67 -6.38
C ASN A 528 -6.24 11.17 -5.10
N SER A 529 -6.20 11.97 -4.03
CA SER A 529 -6.77 11.59 -2.73
C SER A 529 -8.29 11.57 -2.71
N THR A 530 -8.95 12.34 -3.60
CA THR A 530 -10.42 12.44 -3.66
C THR A 530 -11.05 11.54 -4.72
N SER A 531 -10.28 11.06 -5.69
CA SER A 531 -10.83 10.33 -6.85
C SER A 531 -10.90 8.82 -6.69
N TYR A 532 -10.29 8.21 -5.66
CA TYR A 532 -10.29 6.74 -5.59
C TYR A 532 -10.25 6.17 -4.17
N GLY A 533 -9.13 6.20 -3.49
CA GLY A 533 -8.84 5.37 -2.30
C GLY A 533 -9.84 5.48 -1.15
N ILE A 534 -10.46 6.64 -0.98
CA ILE A 534 -11.44 6.88 0.10
C ILE A 534 -12.75 6.09 -0.10
N TYR A 535 -13.10 5.78 -1.33
CA TYR A 535 -14.33 5.02 -1.66
C TYR A 535 -14.14 3.51 -1.50
N ALA A 536 -12.92 3.02 -1.67
CA ALA A 536 -12.56 1.62 -1.50
C ALA A 536 -12.08 1.27 -0.08
N GLU A 537 -12.00 2.27 0.83
CA GLU A 537 -11.39 2.09 2.15
C GLU A 537 -12.15 1.09 3.00
N GLN A 538 -11.42 0.08 3.47
CA GLN A 538 -11.86 -0.86 4.48
C GLN A 538 -10.78 -0.99 5.55
N ASN A 539 -11.20 -1.02 6.81
CA ASN A 539 -10.30 -1.03 7.96
C ASN A 539 -10.39 -2.38 8.68
N ALA A 540 -9.29 -3.12 8.72
CA ALA A 540 -9.23 -4.38 9.44
C ALA A 540 -9.45 -4.16 10.95
N GLN A 541 -10.42 -4.88 11.51
CA GLN A 541 -10.68 -4.96 12.95
C GLN A 541 -10.37 -6.36 13.44
N SER A 542 -9.58 -6.47 14.50
CA SER A 542 -9.26 -7.74 15.13
C SER A 542 -10.03 -7.90 16.44
N TYR A 543 -10.43 -9.13 16.74
CA TYR A 543 -11.16 -9.49 17.94
C TYR A 543 -10.36 -10.51 18.75
N ASP A 544 -10.49 -10.47 20.08
CA ASP A 544 -9.81 -11.43 20.98
C ASP A 544 -10.37 -12.85 20.81
N ARG A 545 -11.65 -12.96 20.42
CA ARG A 545 -12.35 -14.23 20.15
C ARG A 545 -13.03 -14.17 18.79
N PRO A 546 -13.20 -15.30 18.09
CA PRO A 546 -13.98 -15.33 16.87
C PRO A 546 -15.37 -14.76 17.10
N ARG A 547 -15.85 -13.89 16.21
CA ARG A 547 -17.23 -13.37 16.17
C ARG A 547 -17.94 -13.92 14.97
N GLY A 548 -19.25 -14.12 15.10
CA GLY A 548 -20.14 -14.42 13.99
C GLY A 548 -20.12 -13.26 12.99
N ILE A 549 -20.01 -13.58 11.71
CA ILE A 549 -20.09 -12.64 10.61
C ILE A 549 -21.02 -13.18 9.54
N ASP A 550 -21.88 -12.34 8.99
CA ASP A 550 -22.62 -12.61 7.76
C ASP A 550 -21.83 -12.03 6.59
N LEU A 551 -21.48 -12.90 5.63
CA LEU A 551 -20.80 -12.53 4.41
C LEU A 551 -21.75 -12.53 3.25
N PHE A 552 -21.80 -11.45 2.56
CA PHE A 552 -22.58 -11.27 1.33
C PHE A 552 -21.62 -11.34 0.14
N GLY A 553 -21.79 -12.35 -0.67
CA GLY A 553 -21.03 -12.58 -1.89
C GLY A 553 -21.75 -12.06 -3.13
N MET A 554 -21.43 -12.63 -4.29
CA MET A 554 -22.06 -12.25 -5.57
C MET A 554 -23.52 -12.70 -5.63
N GLU A 555 -23.84 -13.90 -5.13
CA GLU A 555 -25.16 -14.52 -5.13
C GLU A 555 -25.54 -15.10 -3.76
N ASP A 556 -24.58 -15.28 -2.89
CA ASP A 556 -24.71 -16.06 -1.68
C ASP A 556 -24.51 -15.22 -0.41
N CYS A 557 -25.21 -15.59 0.65
CA CYS A 557 -24.98 -15.10 2.00
C CYS A 557 -24.55 -16.27 2.90
N PHE A 558 -23.44 -16.11 3.58
CA PHE A 558 -22.88 -17.14 4.46
C PHE A 558 -22.72 -16.62 5.87
N ARG A 559 -22.92 -17.47 6.85
CA ARG A 559 -22.57 -17.20 8.23
C ARG A 559 -21.29 -17.93 8.60
N ASN A 560 -20.32 -17.20 9.12
CA ASN A 560 -19.06 -17.75 9.57
C ASN A 560 -18.61 -17.07 10.88
N ALA A 561 -17.51 -17.55 11.48
CA ALA A 561 -16.89 -16.93 12.63
C ALA A 561 -15.45 -16.51 12.28
N SER A 562 -15.08 -15.27 12.58
CA SER A 562 -13.74 -14.75 12.33
C SER A 562 -13.21 -13.93 13.49
N LYS A 563 -11.89 -13.99 13.70
CA LYS A 563 -11.17 -13.08 14.61
C LYS A 563 -10.86 -11.72 13.96
N SER A 564 -11.12 -11.59 12.68
CA SER A 564 -10.82 -10.35 11.96
C SER A 564 -11.92 -10.08 10.95
N ILE A 565 -12.33 -8.82 10.85
CA ILE A 565 -13.33 -8.33 9.91
C ILE A 565 -12.85 -7.02 9.29
N GLU A 566 -13.25 -6.75 8.07
CA GLU A 566 -13.04 -5.46 7.44
C GLU A 566 -14.27 -4.56 7.65
N GLU A 567 -14.09 -3.45 8.37
CA GLU A 567 -15.13 -2.44 8.53
C GLU A 567 -14.97 -1.34 7.47
N PRO A 568 -16.04 -0.97 6.75
CA PRO A 568 -15.99 0.12 5.78
C PRO A 568 -15.54 1.46 6.40
N GLY A 569 -14.69 2.18 5.69
CA GLY A 569 -14.28 3.54 6.04
C GLY A 569 -15.44 4.54 5.98
N THR A 570 -15.19 5.77 6.44
CA THR A 570 -16.25 6.80 6.56
C THR A 570 -16.92 7.11 5.23
N HIS A 571 -16.13 7.27 4.15
CA HIS A 571 -16.65 7.60 2.81
C HIS A 571 -16.67 6.38 1.88
N PHE A 572 -16.72 5.17 2.44
CA PHE A 572 -16.85 3.95 1.67
C PHE A 572 -18.04 4.00 0.71
N HIS A 573 -17.77 3.83 -0.57
CA HIS A 573 -18.74 3.85 -1.65
C HIS A 573 -18.31 2.83 -2.72
N PRO A 574 -18.59 1.53 -2.52
CA PRO A 574 -18.02 0.46 -3.33
C PRO A 574 -18.39 0.58 -4.81
N LEU A 575 -19.56 1.11 -5.14
CA LEU A 575 -19.98 1.35 -6.53
C LEU A 575 -19.01 2.32 -7.23
N ILE A 576 -18.71 3.48 -6.64
CA ILE A 576 -17.76 4.44 -7.22
C ILE A 576 -16.39 3.77 -7.38
N ALA A 577 -15.93 3.04 -6.37
CA ALA A 577 -14.62 2.38 -6.39
C ALA A 577 -14.48 1.38 -7.53
N THR A 578 -15.51 0.55 -7.77
CA THR A 578 -15.47 -0.44 -8.86
C THR A 578 -15.61 0.20 -10.22
N LEU A 579 -16.50 1.20 -10.38
CA LEU A 579 -16.70 1.91 -11.63
C LEU A 579 -15.44 2.63 -12.10
N ILE A 580 -14.73 3.30 -11.20
CA ILE A 580 -13.44 3.96 -11.51
C ILE A 580 -12.43 2.95 -12.07
N THR A 581 -12.25 1.84 -11.39
CA THR A 581 -11.24 0.85 -11.81
C THR A 581 -11.65 0.07 -13.05
N GLY A 582 -12.94 -0.22 -13.22
CA GLY A 582 -13.48 -0.80 -14.44
C GLY A 582 -13.29 0.11 -15.67
N ALA A 583 -13.63 1.39 -15.53
CA ALA A 583 -13.44 2.38 -16.60
C ALA A 583 -11.95 2.62 -16.93
N ALA A 584 -11.05 2.61 -15.93
CA ALA A 584 -9.61 2.71 -16.15
C ALA A 584 -9.08 1.48 -16.92
N ARG A 585 -9.58 0.27 -16.62
CA ARG A 585 -9.25 -0.94 -17.40
C ARG A 585 -9.76 -0.86 -18.83
N LEU A 586 -10.97 -0.31 -19.04
CA LEU A 586 -11.50 -0.08 -20.39
C LEU A 586 -10.66 0.94 -21.17
N MET A 587 -10.21 2.01 -20.52
CA MET A 587 -9.33 3.02 -21.15
C MET A 587 -8.03 2.39 -21.64
N LEU A 588 -7.36 1.56 -20.81
CA LEU A 588 -6.19 0.80 -21.22
C LEU A 588 -6.48 -0.26 -22.30
N ALA A 589 -7.63 -0.92 -22.24
CA ALA A 589 -8.06 -1.86 -23.27
C ALA A 589 -8.27 -1.16 -24.62
N SER A 590 -8.87 0.04 -24.60
CA SER A 590 -9.00 0.88 -25.79
C SER A 590 -7.64 1.23 -26.39
N ALA A 591 -6.65 1.60 -25.55
CA ALA A 591 -5.30 1.92 -26.02
C ALA A 591 -4.61 0.69 -26.65
N GLU A 592 -4.79 -0.49 -26.07
CA GLU A 592 -4.31 -1.77 -26.62
C GLU A 592 -4.95 -2.04 -27.99
N CYS A 593 -6.27 -1.93 -28.12
CA CYS A 593 -6.98 -2.17 -29.38
C CYS A 593 -6.61 -1.14 -30.46
N VAL A 594 -6.49 0.16 -30.11
CA VAL A 594 -6.06 1.20 -31.04
C VAL A 594 -4.63 0.95 -31.50
N ALA A 595 -3.73 0.51 -30.60
CA ALA A 595 -2.37 0.16 -30.94
C ALA A 595 -2.32 -1.02 -31.92
N GLU A 596 -3.03 -2.10 -31.63
CA GLU A 596 -3.14 -3.28 -32.50
C GLU A 596 -3.71 -2.95 -33.88
N THR A 597 -4.75 -2.12 -33.96
CA THR A 597 -5.32 -1.65 -35.23
C THR A 597 -4.31 -0.87 -36.08
N ASN A 598 -3.36 -0.18 -35.43
CA ASN A 598 -2.26 0.52 -36.10
C ASN A 598 -1.01 -0.38 -36.30
N GLY A 599 -1.10 -1.67 -36.03
CA GLY A 599 0.02 -2.63 -36.19
C GLY A 599 1.16 -2.40 -35.18
N ILE A 600 0.83 -1.83 -34.02
CA ILE A 600 1.77 -1.60 -32.92
C ILE A 600 1.41 -2.52 -31.76
N GLY A 601 2.40 -3.27 -31.26
CA GLY A 601 2.25 -4.04 -30.02
C GLY A 601 2.52 -3.18 -28.76
N TRP A 602 2.50 -3.82 -27.61
CA TRP A 602 2.88 -3.17 -26.35
C TRP A 602 3.78 -4.11 -25.52
N ALA A 603 4.64 -3.52 -24.71
CA ALA A 603 5.57 -4.28 -23.87
C ALA A 603 5.04 -4.51 -22.46
N PHE A 604 4.51 -3.49 -21.83
CA PHE A 604 3.88 -3.55 -20.49
C PHE A 604 2.87 -2.42 -20.32
N CYS A 605 1.99 -2.60 -19.33
CA CYS A 605 1.14 -1.53 -18.82
C CYS A 605 1.19 -1.50 -17.28
N ASP A 606 1.02 -0.33 -16.70
CA ASP A 606 0.96 -0.17 -15.24
C ASP A 606 -0.03 0.93 -14.84
N THR A 607 -1.24 0.53 -14.52
CA THR A 607 -2.35 1.33 -13.98
C THR A 607 -2.89 2.38 -14.95
N ASP A 608 -2.09 3.32 -15.41
CA ASP A 608 -2.41 4.46 -16.27
C ASP A 608 -1.45 4.63 -17.45
N SER A 609 -0.43 3.80 -17.52
CA SER A 609 0.60 3.87 -18.57
C SER A 609 0.63 2.64 -19.45
N LEU A 610 1.09 2.83 -20.70
CA LEU A 610 1.29 1.79 -21.69
C LEU A 610 2.61 2.05 -22.44
N ALA A 611 3.46 1.04 -22.52
CA ALA A 611 4.68 1.07 -23.32
C ALA A 611 4.39 0.45 -24.70
N LEU A 612 4.20 1.28 -25.72
CA LEU A 612 3.99 0.87 -27.11
C LEU A 612 5.29 0.29 -27.66
N ALA A 613 5.27 -0.93 -28.17
CA ALA A 613 6.45 -1.66 -28.61
C ALA A 613 6.64 -1.56 -30.13
N ARG A 614 7.83 -1.17 -30.57
CA ARG A 614 8.16 -1.10 -32.00
C ARG A 614 8.31 -2.50 -32.58
N PRO A 615 7.59 -2.87 -33.65
CA PRO A 615 7.86 -4.08 -34.41
C PRO A 615 9.28 -4.07 -35.00
N GLU A 616 9.98 -5.20 -34.97
CA GLU A 616 11.38 -5.30 -35.37
C GLU A 616 11.67 -4.75 -36.80
N ARG A 617 10.77 -4.98 -37.74
CA ARG A 617 10.96 -4.56 -39.15
C ARG A 617 10.47 -3.14 -39.44
N MET A 618 9.90 -2.43 -38.45
CA MET A 618 9.34 -1.08 -38.64
C MET A 618 10.43 -0.03 -38.44
N LYS A 619 10.51 0.95 -39.34
CA LYS A 619 11.42 2.09 -39.21
C LYS A 619 10.97 3.02 -38.05
N ASP A 620 11.91 3.68 -37.40
CA ASP A 620 11.61 4.59 -36.28
C ASP A 620 10.64 5.71 -36.66
N SER A 621 10.81 6.31 -37.84
CA SER A 621 9.90 7.38 -38.32
C SER A 621 8.47 6.90 -38.53
N GLU A 622 8.27 5.69 -39.02
CA GLU A 622 6.95 5.07 -39.22
C GLU A 622 6.35 4.72 -37.85
N PHE A 623 7.17 4.17 -36.94
CA PHE A 623 6.75 3.86 -35.57
C PHE A 623 6.24 5.10 -34.86
N LEU A 624 7.00 6.21 -34.88
CA LEU A 624 6.58 7.47 -34.25
C LEU A 624 5.30 8.02 -34.86
N LYS A 625 5.17 7.96 -36.19
CA LYS A 625 3.95 8.40 -36.87
C LYS A 625 2.72 7.60 -36.42
N ARG A 626 2.84 6.27 -36.33
CA ARG A 626 1.72 5.42 -35.86
C ARG A 626 1.43 5.64 -34.38
N CYS A 627 2.44 5.83 -33.56
CA CYS A 627 2.25 6.16 -32.16
C CYS A 627 1.52 7.50 -31.98
N ALA A 628 1.81 8.51 -32.82
CA ALA A 628 1.07 9.77 -32.81
C ALA A 628 -0.43 9.55 -33.12
N LEU A 629 -0.77 8.71 -34.13
CA LEU A 629 -2.17 8.35 -34.42
C LEU A 629 -2.85 7.69 -33.23
N ILE A 630 -2.12 6.86 -32.47
CA ILE A 630 -2.64 6.21 -31.25
C ILE A 630 -2.89 7.24 -30.17
N THR A 631 -1.97 8.16 -29.90
CA THR A 631 -2.15 9.20 -28.87
C THR A 631 -3.28 10.16 -29.23
N ASP A 632 -3.32 10.64 -30.46
CA ASP A 632 -4.33 11.60 -30.99
C ASP A 632 -5.76 11.01 -30.98
N TRP A 633 -5.88 9.68 -31.04
CA TRP A 633 -7.19 9.01 -30.96
C TRP A 633 -7.94 9.38 -29.68
N PHE A 634 -7.22 9.58 -28.57
CA PHE A 634 -7.79 9.91 -27.27
C PHE A 634 -8.11 11.38 -27.06
N ASP A 635 -7.68 12.30 -27.95
CA ASP A 635 -7.89 13.74 -27.76
C ASP A 635 -9.39 14.11 -27.79
N ARG A 636 -10.20 13.33 -28.52
CA ARG A 636 -11.65 13.49 -28.53
C ARG A 636 -12.30 13.21 -27.18
N LEU A 637 -11.64 12.43 -26.32
CA LEU A 637 -12.08 12.10 -24.95
C LEU A 637 -11.70 13.14 -23.92
N ASP A 638 -10.87 14.16 -24.25
CA ASP A 638 -10.46 15.15 -23.26
C ASP A 638 -11.68 15.85 -22.62
N PRO A 639 -11.96 15.60 -21.31
CA PRO A 639 -13.11 16.21 -20.65
C PRO A 639 -12.84 17.63 -20.17
N TYR A 640 -11.61 18.09 -20.28
CA TYR A 640 -11.14 19.35 -19.75
C TYR A 640 -11.22 20.52 -20.74
N GLY A 641 -11.08 20.22 -22.03
CA GLY A 641 -11.17 21.20 -23.09
C GLY A 641 -10.02 22.22 -23.13
N ASP A 642 -8.87 21.82 -22.64
CA ASP A 642 -7.69 22.69 -22.54
C ASP A 642 -6.64 22.42 -23.63
N GLY A 643 -6.94 21.57 -24.60
CA GLY A 643 -6.12 21.28 -25.78
C GLY A 643 -4.84 20.47 -25.48
N ARG A 644 -4.70 19.95 -24.27
CA ARG A 644 -3.57 19.08 -23.92
C ARG A 644 -3.93 17.61 -24.19
N PRO A 645 -2.99 16.80 -24.70
CA PRO A 645 -3.27 15.39 -24.99
C PRO A 645 -3.71 14.64 -23.73
N LEU A 646 -4.72 13.78 -23.90
CA LEU A 646 -5.22 12.90 -22.83
C LEU A 646 -4.29 11.70 -22.62
N PHE A 647 -3.83 11.11 -23.71
CA PHE A 647 -2.83 10.03 -23.72
C PHE A 647 -1.54 10.61 -24.31
N LYS A 648 -0.53 10.84 -23.48
CA LYS A 648 0.66 11.61 -23.85
C LYS A 648 1.94 10.79 -23.75
N MET A 649 2.90 11.16 -24.58
CA MET A 649 4.28 10.69 -24.42
C MET A 649 4.90 11.30 -23.17
N GLU A 650 5.51 10.47 -22.35
CA GLU A 650 6.19 10.86 -21.11
C GLU A 650 7.63 11.36 -21.37
N ASP A 651 8.16 12.11 -20.41
CA ASP A 651 9.45 12.77 -20.48
C ASP A 651 10.63 11.84 -20.76
N GLN A 652 10.51 10.53 -20.42
CA GLN A 652 11.53 9.52 -20.71
C GLN A 652 11.79 9.32 -22.20
N ASN A 653 10.83 9.66 -23.05
CA ASN A 653 10.97 9.56 -24.51
C ASN A 653 11.80 10.69 -25.13
N PHE A 654 12.21 11.70 -24.34
CA PHE A 654 12.90 12.87 -24.84
C PHE A 654 14.33 12.96 -24.32
N ALA A 655 15.22 13.52 -25.15
CA ALA A 655 16.59 13.75 -24.77
C ALA A 655 16.67 14.80 -23.64
N LEU A 656 17.64 14.61 -22.74
CA LEU A 656 17.87 15.53 -21.63
C LEU A 656 18.90 16.58 -22.00
N LYS A 657 18.64 17.81 -21.53
CA LYS A 657 19.62 18.91 -21.49
C LYS A 657 19.56 19.51 -20.09
N ASP A 658 20.70 19.54 -19.40
CA ASP A 658 20.81 20.05 -18.02
C ASP A 658 19.78 19.39 -17.05
N GLY A 659 19.59 18.07 -17.20
CA GLY A 659 18.65 17.27 -16.40
C GLY A 659 17.16 17.49 -16.73
N LYS A 660 16.82 18.30 -17.73
CA LYS A 660 15.44 18.57 -18.15
C LYS A 660 15.15 17.97 -19.53
N PRO A 661 13.93 17.40 -19.73
CA PRO A 661 13.54 16.88 -21.04
C PRO A 661 13.48 18.04 -22.06
N THR A 662 13.96 17.75 -23.29
CA THR A 662 13.90 18.64 -24.44
C THR A 662 12.73 18.25 -25.35
N GLU A 663 12.52 18.97 -26.44
CA GLU A 663 11.56 18.57 -27.48
C GLU A 663 12.11 17.48 -28.42
N LYS A 664 13.41 17.17 -28.34
CA LYS A 664 14.04 16.18 -29.21
C LYS A 664 13.73 14.78 -28.72
N HIS A 665 13.01 14.00 -29.53
CA HIS A 665 12.76 12.60 -29.28
C HIS A 665 14.07 11.78 -29.24
N GLN A 666 14.16 10.87 -28.27
CA GLN A 666 15.28 9.92 -28.13
C GLN A 666 14.75 8.51 -28.01
N LEU A 667 15.39 7.57 -28.69
CA LEU A 667 15.01 6.16 -28.61
C LEU A 667 15.03 5.64 -27.16
N LEU A 668 13.94 5.02 -26.77
CA LEU A 668 13.76 4.45 -25.44
C LEU A 668 13.61 2.93 -25.56
N PHE A 669 14.27 2.22 -24.66
CA PHE A 669 14.19 0.76 -24.56
C PHE A 669 13.58 0.36 -23.22
N ALA A 670 12.87 -0.76 -23.22
CA ALA A 670 12.36 -1.41 -22.04
C ALA A 670 12.99 -2.78 -21.84
N LEU A 671 13.29 -3.12 -20.60
CA LEU A 671 13.55 -4.49 -20.16
C LEU A 671 12.61 -4.77 -19.00
N THR A 672 11.74 -5.77 -19.16
CA THR A 672 10.71 -6.12 -18.19
C THR A 672 10.92 -7.55 -17.68
N ILE A 673 10.80 -7.74 -16.37
CA ILE A 673 10.87 -9.06 -15.70
C ILE A 673 9.44 -9.54 -15.37
N SER A 674 8.69 -8.75 -14.65
CA SER A 674 7.30 -9.00 -14.29
C SER A 674 6.58 -7.68 -13.98
N ALA A 675 5.30 -7.70 -13.69
CA ALA A 675 4.54 -6.51 -13.32
C ALA A 675 5.25 -5.72 -12.21
N LYS A 676 5.46 -4.42 -12.42
CA LYS A 676 6.20 -3.50 -11.53
C LYS A 676 7.67 -3.86 -11.29
N ARG A 677 8.25 -4.66 -12.18
CA ARG A 677 9.70 -4.99 -12.22
C ARG A 677 10.20 -4.77 -13.64
N TYR A 678 10.48 -3.52 -13.95
CA TYR A 678 10.92 -3.10 -15.28
C TYR A 678 11.84 -1.89 -15.22
N VAL A 679 12.58 -1.71 -16.29
CA VAL A 679 13.45 -0.55 -16.48
C VAL A 679 13.25 0.03 -17.88
N LEU A 680 13.26 1.36 -17.96
CA LEU A 680 13.33 2.14 -19.18
C LEU A 680 14.71 2.79 -19.26
N PHE A 681 15.35 2.72 -20.41
CA PHE A 681 16.69 3.24 -20.60
C PHE A 681 16.93 3.72 -22.03
N ASN A 682 17.86 4.63 -22.18
CA ASN A 682 18.46 4.99 -23.48
C ASN A 682 19.84 4.35 -23.58
N LEU A 683 20.44 4.40 -24.76
CA LEU A 683 21.85 4.07 -24.96
C LEU A 683 22.66 5.35 -25.17
N ASP A 684 23.84 5.43 -24.55
CA ASP A 684 24.80 6.50 -24.81
C ASP A 684 25.53 6.29 -26.14
N LYS A 685 26.47 7.17 -26.47
CA LYS A 685 27.24 7.08 -27.73
C LYS A 685 28.11 5.84 -27.83
N ASN A 686 28.41 5.20 -26.70
CA ASN A 686 29.24 4.01 -26.61
C ASN A 686 28.41 2.73 -26.49
N GLY A 687 27.08 2.82 -26.52
CA GLY A 687 26.17 1.70 -26.34
C GLY A 687 25.89 1.33 -24.88
N HIS A 688 26.35 2.10 -23.92
CA HIS A 688 26.07 1.82 -22.51
C HIS A 688 24.66 2.28 -22.10
N PRO A 689 24.00 1.57 -21.19
CA PRO A 689 22.65 1.94 -20.76
C PRO A 689 22.66 3.19 -19.89
N VAL A 690 21.72 4.09 -20.16
CA VAL A 690 21.38 5.25 -19.33
C VAL A 690 19.98 5.08 -18.80
N ILE A 691 19.87 4.73 -17.51
CA ILE A 691 18.58 4.43 -16.86
C ILE A 691 17.73 5.69 -16.79
N ARG A 692 16.50 5.63 -17.31
CA ARG A 692 15.54 6.73 -17.37
C ARG A 692 14.40 6.56 -16.36
N LYS A 693 13.99 5.35 -16.11
CA LYS A 693 12.98 4.97 -15.10
C LYS A 693 13.24 3.54 -14.67
N ALA A 694 13.10 3.24 -13.39
CA ALA A 694 13.21 1.88 -12.88
C ALA A 694 12.17 1.62 -11.79
N LEU A 695 11.53 0.46 -11.85
CA LEU A 695 10.68 -0.04 -10.79
C LEU A 695 11.26 -1.35 -10.25
N ALA A 696 11.55 -1.36 -8.95
CA ALA A 696 12.20 -2.46 -8.26
C ALA A 696 11.26 -3.12 -7.23
N HIS A 697 10.01 -3.41 -7.64
CA HIS A 697 9.04 -4.04 -6.74
C HIS A 697 9.55 -5.41 -6.28
N GLY A 698 9.53 -5.65 -4.96
CA GLY A 698 10.12 -6.85 -4.35
C GLY A 698 11.53 -6.66 -3.79
N LEU A 699 12.28 -5.64 -4.26
CA LEU A 699 13.56 -5.23 -3.65
C LEU A 699 13.41 -4.05 -2.69
N GLY A 700 12.29 -3.35 -2.71
CA GLY A 700 12.08 -2.12 -1.94
C GLY A 700 12.20 -2.28 -0.42
N HIS A 701 12.06 -3.50 0.09
CA HIS A 701 12.19 -3.83 1.51
C HIS A 701 13.61 -4.18 1.92
N LEU A 702 14.48 -4.56 0.98
CA LEU A 702 15.86 -4.89 1.30
C LEU A 702 16.62 -3.65 1.80
N MET A 703 17.43 -3.85 2.80
CA MET A 703 18.32 -2.80 3.30
C MET A 703 19.36 -2.46 2.24
N GLU A 704 19.82 -1.21 2.28
CA GLU A 704 20.84 -0.77 1.34
C GLU A 704 22.14 -1.54 1.55
N LEU A 705 22.70 -2.05 0.45
CA LEU A 705 23.99 -2.72 0.44
C LEU A 705 25.14 -1.76 0.67
N TYR A 706 25.03 -0.55 0.14
CA TYR A 706 26.00 0.53 0.22
C TYR A 706 25.32 1.88 0.03
N ASP A 707 25.94 2.92 0.52
CA ASP A 707 25.56 4.30 0.30
C ASP A 707 26.26 4.87 -0.96
N GLU A 708 25.93 6.11 -1.33
CA GLU A 708 26.53 6.77 -2.50
C GLU A 708 28.05 6.88 -2.43
N LYS A 709 28.62 7.01 -1.23
CA LYS A 709 30.08 7.14 -1.04
C LYS A 709 30.82 5.83 -1.32
N ASN A 710 30.18 4.71 -1.02
CA ASN A 710 30.71 3.37 -1.17
C ASN A 710 30.23 2.66 -2.45
N ALA A 711 29.50 3.38 -3.30
CA ALA A 711 28.99 2.82 -4.55
C ALA A 711 30.12 2.52 -5.54
N PRO A 712 29.96 1.50 -6.39
CA PRO A 712 30.94 1.17 -7.43
C PRO A 712 31.15 2.34 -8.37
N LYS A 713 32.41 2.78 -8.53
CA LYS A 713 32.77 3.90 -9.43
C LYS A 713 32.67 3.53 -10.92
N SER A 714 32.63 2.26 -11.24
CA SER A 714 32.49 1.75 -12.61
C SER A 714 31.10 1.93 -13.20
N ILE A 715 30.08 2.18 -12.36
CA ILE A 715 28.69 2.39 -12.80
C ILE A 715 28.41 3.89 -12.80
N PRO A 716 28.10 4.48 -13.95
CA PRO A 716 27.82 5.90 -14.05
C PRO A 716 26.55 6.30 -13.29
N LEU A 717 26.52 7.54 -12.82
CA LEU A 717 25.30 8.14 -12.30
C LEU A 717 24.32 8.44 -13.44
N PRO A 718 23.01 8.36 -13.22
CA PRO A 718 22.05 8.83 -14.20
C PRO A 718 22.19 10.34 -14.42
N PRO A 719 21.87 10.85 -15.62
CA PRO A 719 22.06 12.27 -15.98
C PRO A 719 21.35 13.26 -15.06
N GLU A 720 20.14 12.94 -14.63
CA GLU A 720 19.35 13.72 -13.67
C GLU A 720 19.60 13.37 -12.20
N GLY A 721 20.60 12.57 -11.93
CA GLY A 721 20.84 12.02 -10.59
C GLY A 721 19.80 10.98 -10.21
N MET A 722 19.65 10.76 -8.88
CA MET A 722 18.74 9.71 -8.35
C MET A 722 17.31 10.20 -8.11
N ALA A 723 17.07 11.51 -8.13
CA ALA A 723 15.81 12.09 -7.64
C ALA A 723 14.57 11.71 -8.47
N GLY A 724 14.72 11.45 -9.76
CA GLY A 724 13.61 11.09 -10.66
C GLY A 724 13.38 9.60 -10.83
N LEU A 725 14.27 8.74 -10.33
CA LEU A 725 14.21 7.30 -10.59
C LEU A 725 13.37 6.49 -9.61
N GLU A 726 13.01 7.08 -8.48
CA GLU A 726 12.25 6.41 -7.40
C GLU A 726 12.88 5.13 -6.83
N VAL A 727 14.16 4.88 -7.17
CA VAL A 727 14.96 3.74 -6.69
C VAL A 727 16.22 4.21 -5.99
N LYS A 728 16.76 3.38 -5.10
CA LYS A 728 18.01 3.66 -4.38
C LYS A 728 19.22 3.40 -5.28
N ARG A 729 20.39 3.97 -4.94
CA ARG A 729 21.62 3.82 -5.72
C ARG A 729 21.96 2.36 -6.02
N TRP A 730 21.92 1.46 -5.03
CA TRP A 730 22.23 0.06 -5.25
C TRP A 730 21.23 -0.67 -6.17
N GLN A 731 19.95 -0.22 -6.18
CA GLN A 731 18.92 -0.75 -7.07
C GLN A 731 19.11 -0.25 -8.51
N HIS A 732 19.52 1.02 -8.67
CA HIS A 732 19.93 1.56 -9.96
C HIS A 732 21.11 0.77 -10.53
N ASP A 733 22.15 0.56 -9.72
CA ASP A 733 23.34 -0.15 -10.12
C ASP A 733 23.04 -1.60 -10.49
N LEU A 734 22.12 -2.24 -9.76
CA LEU A 734 21.61 -3.56 -10.12
C LEU A 734 20.92 -3.56 -11.48
N TRP A 735 20.00 -2.62 -11.73
CA TRP A 735 19.34 -2.52 -13.03
C TRP A 735 20.32 -2.25 -14.16
N TYR A 736 21.33 -1.41 -13.91
CA TYR A 736 22.40 -1.15 -14.88
C TYR A 736 23.11 -2.47 -15.25
N GLN A 737 23.48 -3.29 -14.28
CA GLN A 737 24.15 -4.57 -14.50
C GLN A 737 23.23 -5.59 -15.21
N ILE A 738 21.97 -5.66 -14.81
CA ILE A 738 21.00 -6.52 -15.49
C ILE A 738 20.89 -6.13 -16.97
N VAL A 739 20.68 -4.84 -17.26
CA VAL A 739 20.56 -4.36 -18.66
C VAL A 739 21.84 -4.63 -19.45
N SER A 740 23.02 -4.36 -18.86
CA SER A 740 24.30 -4.63 -19.51
C SER A 740 24.46 -6.11 -19.88
N ALA A 741 24.12 -7.03 -18.96
CA ALA A 741 24.17 -8.47 -19.22
C ALA A 741 23.24 -8.89 -20.37
N PHE A 742 22.05 -8.28 -20.47
CA PHE A 742 21.16 -8.53 -21.60
C PHE A 742 21.65 -7.92 -22.92
N LEU A 743 22.30 -6.76 -22.89
CA LEU A 743 22.92 -6.14 -24.07
C LEU A 743 24.09 -6.97 -24.58
N ASP A 744 24.86 -7.55 -23.66
CA ASP A 744 26.00 -8.42 -23.99
C ASP A 744 25.59 -9.85 -24.45
N GLY A 745 24.29 -10.15 -24.45
CA GLY A 745 23.76 -11.47 -24.83
C GLY A 745 23.96 -12.58 -23.79
N HIS A 746 24.33 -12.22 -22.55
CA HIS A 746 24.59 -13.14 -21.45
C HIS A 746 23.73 -12.83 -20.21
N PRO A 747 22.40 -12.94 -20.30
CA PRO A 747 21.50 -12.54 -19.20
C PRO A 747 21.66 -13.37 -17.92
N ASP A 748 22.31 -14.51 -17.98
CA ASP A 748 22.68 -15.39 -16.86
C ASP A 748 23.96 -14.93 -16.12
N ARG A 749 24.71 -13.99 -16.70
CA ARG A 749 26.00 -13.51 -16.17
C ARG A 749 25.90 -12.05 -15.71
N ILE A 750 25.05 -11.80 -14.74
CA ILE A 750 25.00 -10.47 -14.12
C ILE A 750 26.29 -10.25 -13.34
N ASP A 751 27.16 -9.38 -13.84
CA ASP A 751 28.44 -9.06 -13.19
C ASP A 751 28.20 -8.11 -12.00
N LEU A 752 27.84 -8.71 -10.88
CA LEU A 752 27.71 -7.95 -9.63
C LEU A 752 29.08 -7.47 -9.16
N PRO A 753 29.20 -6.23 -8.69
CA PRO A 753 30.46 -5.71 -8.20
C PRO A 753 31.12 -6.66 -7.19
N LYS A 754 32.43 -6.87 -7.30
CA LYS A 754 33.21 -7.73 -6.41
C LYS A 754 33.30 -7.07 -5.03
N SER A 755 32.25 -7.19 -4.24
CA SER A 755 32.17 -6.69 -2.87
C SER A 755 31.64 -7.80 -1.97
N ARG A 756 32.27 -7.98 -0.80
CA ARG A 756 31.80 -8.90 0.25
C ARG A 756 30.38 -8.59 0.72
N ALA A 757 29.87 -7.40 0.46
CA ALA A 757 28.49 -7.04 0.79
C ALA A 757 27.46 -7.91 0.07
N TRP A 758 27.75 -8.37 -1.15
CA TRP A 758 26.85 -9.23 -1.93
C TRP A 758 26.77 -10.67 -1.40
N ASP A 759 27.78 -11.10 -0.67
CA ASP A 759 27.84 -12.44 -0.09
C ASP A 759 27.31 -12.49 1.35
N LYS A 760 26.87 -11.35 1.89
CA LYS A 760 26.18 -11.28 3.18
C LYS A 760 24.69 -11.68 3.05
N PRO A 761 24.08 -12.21 4.12
CA PRO A 761 22.65 -12.52 4.14
C PRO A 761 21.77 -11.33 3.75
N ALA A 762 20.87 -11.54 2.80
CA ALA A 762 19.96 -10.53 2.30
C ALA A 762 18.95 -10.14 3.39
N ARG A 763 19.08 -8.93 3.90
CA ARG A 763 18.36 -8.43 5.06
C ARG A 763 17.33 -7.38 4.67
N SER A 764 16.10 -7.58 5.11
CA SER A 764 15.04 -6.57 5.06
C SER A 764 14.82 -5.99 6.45
N ARG A 765 14.52 -4.69 6.52
CA ARG A 765 14.21 -4.01 7.78
C ARG A 765 12.76 -3.64 7.86
N TYR A 766 12.15 -3.99 8.95
CA TYR A 766 10.75 -3.73 9.20
C TYR A 766 10.51 -3.16 10.60
N GLY A 767 9.37 -2.51 10.82
CA GLY A 767 8.95 -2.05 12.13
C GLY A 767 8.09 -3.07 12.86
N ALA A 768 8.40 -3.36 14.11
CA ALA A 768 7.56 -4.14 14.99
C ALA A 768 6.36 -3.31 15.45
N THR A 769 5.34 -3.18 14.61
CA THR A 769 4.31 -2.15 14.70
C THR A 769 2.93 -2.65 15.12
N THR A 770 2.73 -3.97 15.30
CA THR A 770 1.45 -4.54 15.70
C THR A 770 1.51 -5.20 17.07
N SER A 771 0.41 -5.12 17.84
CA SER A 771 0.35 -5.74 19.16
C SER A 771 0.35 -7.27 19.13
N MET A 772 0.06 -7.90 17.99
CA MET A 772 0.20 -9.34 17.81
C MET A 772 1.66 -9.78 17.98
N LEU A 773 2.60 -8.92 17.62
CA LEU A 773 4.03 -9.13 17.86
C LEU A 773 4.39 -9.17 19.36
N LEU A 774 3.57 -8.60 20.26
CA LEU A 774 3.81 -8.75 21.70
C LEU A 774 3.75 -10.21 22.16
N ASN A 775 2.86 -11.02 21.60
CA ASN A 775 2.80 -12.46 21.93
C ASN A 775 4.05 -13.20 21.49
N TRP A 776 4.66 -12.71 20.45
CA TRP A 776 5.87 -13.23 19.87
C TRP A 776 7.10 -12.77 20.65
N PHE A 777 7.16 -11.48 20.99
CA PHE A 777 8.16 -10.93 21.88
C PHE A 777 8.10 -11.53 23.30
N LYS A 778 6.97 -12.05 23.75
CA LYS A 778 6.87 -12.77 25.04
C LYS A 778 7.84 -13.94 25.10
N ARG A 779 7.93 -14.77 24.06
CA ARG A 779 8.90 -15.88 24.02
C ARG A 779 10.34 -15.37 24.01
N PHE A 780 10.61 -14.39 23.16
CA PHE A 780 11.95 -13.80 23.05
C PHE A 780 12.35 -13.02 24.29
N ASN A 781 11.41 -12.43 24.97
CA ASN A 781 11.59 -11.62 26.17
C ASN A 781 11.41 -12.42 27.48
N GLU A 782 11.13 -13.72 27.40
CA GLU A 782 10.89 -14.56 28.58
C GLU A 782 12.09 -14.54 29.53
N GLY A 783 11.85 -14.28 30.82
CA GLY A 783 12.89 -14.18 31.84
C GLY A 783 13.76 -12.94 31.79
N LYS A 784 13.55 -12.03 30.83
CA LYS A 784 14.35 -10.79 30.70
C LYS A 784 13.71 -9.62 31.45
N ALA A 785 14.52 -8.83 32.11
CA ALA A 785 14.09 -7.54 32.64
C ALA A 785 13.62 -6.60 31.51
N LEU A 786 12.74 -5.65 31.77
CA LEU A 786 12.20 -4.71 30.77
C LEU A 786 13.29 -3.99 29.96
N ILE A 787 14.41 -3.70 30.59
CA ILE A 787 15.56 -3.01 29.98
C ILE A 787 16.26 -3.88 28.92
N ASP A 788 16.23 -5.20 29.07
CA ASP A 788 16.86 -6.17 28.17
C ASP A 788 15.86 -6.74 27.14
N GLN A 789 14.60 -6.30 27.16
CA GLN A 789 13.57 -6.77 26.24
C GLN A 789 13.61 -6.02 24.91
N VAL A 790 13.30 -6.74 23.83
CA VAL A 790 12.92 -6.13 22.55
C VAL A 790 11.59 -5.42 22.73
N LYS A 791 11.55 -4.12 22.44
CA LYS A 791 10.38 -3.26 22.69
C LYS A 791 9.51 -3.12 21.43
N SER A 792 8.28 -2.65 21.61
CA SER A 792 7.41 -2.26 20.51
C SER A 792 8.04 -1.11 19.71
N PHE A 793 7.70 -1.05 18.43
CA PHE A 793 8.29 -0.10 17.49
C PHE A 793 9.80 -0.21 17.28
N ASN A 794 10.43 -1.26 17.79
CA ASN A 794 11.75 -1.65 17.35
C ASN A 794 11.70 -2.04 15.88
N PHE A 795 12.82 -1.92 15.22
CA PHE A 795 12.98 -2.54 13.91
C PHE A 795 13.26 -4.03 14.09
N MET A 796 12.82 -4.81 13.11
CA MET A 796 13.11 -6.23 12.97
C MET A 796 13.88 -6.43 11.68
N SER A 797 14.79 -7.38 11.66
CA SER A 797 15.39 -7.93 10.44
C SER A 797 14.59 -9.15 9.99
N ALA A 798 14.33 -9.26 8.69
CA ALA A 798 13.78 -10.45 8.08
C ALA A 798 14.72 -10.92 6.98
N PHE A 799 14.84 -12.23 6.83
CA PHE A 799 15.74 -12.88 5.90
C PHE A 799 14.98 -13.86 5.02
N SER A 800 15.38 -13.98 3.77
CA SER A 800 14.93 -15.07 2.90
C SER A 800 15.83 -16.29 3.09
N VAL A 801 15.29 -17.47 2.79
CA VAL A 801 15.97 -18.74 2.94
C VAL A 801 16.32 -19.34 1.59
N SER A 802 17.54 -19.77 1.41
CA SER A 802 17.99 -20.52 0.26
C SER A 802 17.33 -21.91 0.25
N LYS A 803 16.68 -22.26 -0.86
CA LYS A 803 16.07 -23.59 -1.01
C LYS A 803 17.13 -24.70 -0.96
N SER A 804 18.27 -24.47 -1.59
CA SER A 804 19.39 -25.42 -1.61
C SER A 804 20.07 -25.52 -0.25
N GLY A 805 20.33 -24.37 0.41
CA GLY A 805 20.89 -24.35 1.76
C GLY A 805 20.00 -25.04 2.79
N TRP A 806 18.67 -24.84 2.68
CA TRP A 806 17.71 -25.49 3.55
C TRP A 806 17.69 -27.01 3.34
N ALA A 807 17.68 -27.47 2.08
CA ALA A 807 17.73 -28.89 1.74
C ALA A 807 19.05 -29.55 2.20
N GLY A 808 20.17 -28.84 2.08
CA GLY A 808 21.46 -29.27 2.61
C GLY A 808 21.46 -29.43 4.12
N ALA A 809 21.06 -28.40 4.85
CA ALA A 809 21.00 -28.41 6.32
C ALA A 809 20.06 -29.49 6.89
N MET A 810 18.99 -29.82 6.14
CA MET A 810 18.13 -30.95 6.47
C MET A 810 18.81 -32.32 6.24
N ALA A 811 19.52 -32.46 5.12
CA ALA A 811 20.25 -33.68 4.79
C ALA A 811 21.39 -33.94 5.80
N ASP A 812 22.03 -32.88 6.29
CA ASP A 812 23.12 -32.94 7.27
C ASP A 812 22.63 -33.08 8.72
N GLY A 813 21.30 -33.11 8.95
CA GLY A 813 20.72 -33.26 10.30
C GLY A 813 20.83 -32.01 11.19
N GLU A 814 21.27 -30.88 10.63
CA GLU A 814 21.33 -29.59 11.34
C GLU A 814 19.92 -29.05 11.68
N ILE A 815 18.90 -29.52 10.98
CA ILE A 815 17.51 -29.09 11.13
C ILE A 815 16.61 -30.34 11.24
N ASP A 816 15.80 -30.37 12.30
CA ASP A 816 14.86 -31.45 12.55
C ASP A 816 13.67 -31.42 11.55
N SER A 817 13.52 -32.52 10.81
CA SER A 817 12.47 -32.68 9.78
C SER A 817 11.04 -32.59 10.30
N ASP A 818 10.80 -32.93 11.55
CA ASP A 818 9.47 -32.93 12.18
C ASP A 818 8.96 -31.52 12.52
N LEU A 819 9.78 -30.49 12.24
CA LEU A 819 9.46 -29.09 12.51
C LEU A 819 8.88 -28.36 11.32
N LEU A 820 8.75 -29.04 10.21
CA LEU A 820 8.33 -28.44 8.96
C LEU A 820 6.84 -28.58 8.74
N GLY A 821 6.11 -27.54 9.11
CA GLY A 821 4.88 -27.23 8.38
C GLY A 821 5.20 -26.93 6.91
N ASP A 822 4.25 -27.13 6.00
CA ASP A 822 4.42 -26.93 4.56
C ASP A 822 5.09 -25.59 4.18
N GLY A 823 6.37 -25.60 3.82
CA GLY A 823 7.09 -24.50 3.22
C GLY A 823 8.40 -24.08 3.93
N LEU A 824 9.18 -23.25 3.23
CA LEU A 824 10.42 -22.67 3.77
C LEU A 824 10.15 -21.81 5.00
N PRO A 825 11.07 -21.78 5.99
CA PRO A 825 10.89 -21.00 7.20
C PRO A 825 10.87 -19.50 6.90
N ALA A 826 10.10 -18.78 7.68
CA ALA A 826 10.11 -17.33 7.66
C ALA A 826 11.04 -16.83 8.75
N VAL A 827 12.26 -16.49 8.35
CA VAL A 827 13.34 -16.17 9.27
C VAL A 827 13.34 -14.71 9.64
N VAL A 828 13.46 -14.45 10.93
CA VAL A 828 13.51 -13.09 11.49
C VAL A 828 14.51 -13.04 12.64
N ALA A 829 14.99 -11.82 12.89
CA ALA A 829 15.84 -11.51 14.04
C ALA A 829 15.49 -10.12 14.59
N PRO A 830 15.73 -9.85 15.86
CA PRO A 830 15.77 -8.48 16.36
C PRO A 830 16.77 -7.66 15.55
N TYR A 831 16.38 -6.45 15.19
CA TYR A 831 17.29 -5.57 14.44
C TYR A 831 18.51 -5.20 15.28
N SER A 832 19.69 -5.34 14.72
CA SER A 832 20.92 -4.71 15.20
C SER A 832 21.47 -3.80 14.09
N GLY A 833 22.12 -2.71 14.45
CA GLY A 833 22.92 -1.88 13.53
C GLY A 833 24.08 -2.68 12.92
N ASP A 834 24.64 -3.63 13.70
CA ASP A 834 25.62 -4.60 13.22
C ASP A 834 24.89 -5.77 12.50
N PRO A 835 25.11 -5.96 11.19
CA PRO A 835 24.52 -7.05 10.44
C PRO A 835 24.92 -8.43 10.95
N ASP A 836 26.16 -8.58 11.38
CA ASP A 836 26.69 -9.87 11.80
C ASP A 836 26.13 -10.28 13.17
N GLU A 837 25.85 -9.32 14.06
CA GLU A 837 25.11 -9.55 15.31
C GLU A 837 23.64 -9.95 15.04
N ALA A 838 22.99 -9.28 14.11
CA ALA A 838 21.58 -9.60 13.79
C ALA A 838 21.42 -11.05 13.32
N VAL A 839 22.35 -11.58 12.55
CA VAL A 839 22.29 -12.95 12.01
C VAL A 839 22.42 -14.01 13.11
N MET A 840 23.16 -13.71 14.19
CA MET A 840 23.33 -14.62 15.32
C MET A 840 22.05 -14.91 16.10
N HIS A 841 21.00 -14.09 15.90
CA HIS A 841 19.72 -14.19 16.60
C HIS A 841 18.57 -14.60 15.66
N CYS A 842 18.89 -15.20 14.51
CA CYS A 842 17.90 -15.67 13.54
C CYS A 842 17.09 -16.84 14.08
N PHE A 843 15.78 -16.77 13.88
CA PHE A 843 14.86 -17.86 14.22
C PHE A 843 13.66 -17.91 13.26
N ASP A 844 13.10 -19.10 13.11
CA ASP A 844 11.85 -19.27 12.39
C ASP A 844 10.70 -18.73 13.24
N ARG A 845 10.03 -17.73 12.74
CA ARG A 845 8.94 -17.06 13.45
C ARG A 845 7.73 -17.97 13.74
N ARG A 846 7.55 -19.10 13.00
CA ARG A 846 6.45 -20.06 13.22
C ARG A 846 6.72 -20.94 14.42
N THR A 847 7.93 -21.46 14.51
CA THR A 847 8.33 -22.43 15.54
C THR A 847 9.06 -21.79 16.72
N GLY A 848 9.66 -20.59 16.52
CA GLY A 848 10.51 -19.91 17.48
C GLY A 848 11.89 -20.57 17.65
N LYS A 849 12.25 -21.54 16.80
CA LYS A 849 13.54 -22.23 16.87
C LYS A 849 14.63 -21.47 16.13
N PRO A 850 15.88 -21.53 16.60
CA PRO A 850 17.01 -20.95 15.89
C PRO A 850 17.14 -21.48 14.46
N VAL A 851 17.61 -20.63 13.54
CA VAL A 851 17.87 -21.00 12.15
C VAL A 851 19.36 -20.75 11.85
N PRO A 852 20.08 -21.73 11.29
CA PRO A 852 21.49 -21.58 10.95
C PRO A 852 21.70 -20.48 9.88
N VAL A 853 22.81 -19.75 9.99
CA VAL A 853 23.16 -18.69 9.01
C VAL A 853 23.39 -19.26 7.61
N SER A 854 23.89 -20.50 7.52
CA SER A 854 24.17 -21.23 6.28
C SER A 854 22.98 -21.40 5.36
N VAL A 855 21.74 -21.34 5.87
CA VAL A 855 20.51 -21.47 5.07
C VAL A 855 19.96 -20.16 4.59
N LEU A 856 20.52 -19.02 4.99
CA LEU A 856 20.02 -17.71 4.60
C LEU A 856 20.49 -17.34 3.19
N ASN A 857 19.57 -16.82 2.36
CA ASN A 857 19.94 -16.25 1.07
C ASN A 857 20.88 -15.07 1.26
N THR A 858 21.96 -15.07 0.47
CA THR A 858 22.80 -13.88 0.30
C THR A 858 22.09 -12.83 -0.57
N TYR A 859 22.60 -11.60 -0.58
CA TYR A 859 22.13 -10.58 -1.53
C TYR A 859 22.30 -11.04 -2.98
N ARG A 860 23.38 -11.77 -3.29
CA ARG A 860 23.64 -12.32 -4.62
C ARG A 860 22.55 -13.29 -5.06
N GLU A 861 22.14 -14.22 -4.19
CA GLU A 861 21.04 -15.15 -4.46
C GLU A 861 19.69 -14.42 -4.54
N ALA A 862 19.43 -13.47 -3.66
CA ALA A 862 18.20 -12.69 -3.72
C ALA A 862 18.06 -11.87 -5.01
N VAL A 863 19.16 -11.38 -5.55
CA VAL A 863 19.21 -10.68 -6.85
C VAL A 863 19.02 -11.64 -8.01
N ALA A 864 19.60 -12.83 -7.95
CA ALA A 864 19.37 -13.87 -8.95
C ALA A 864 17.89 -14.25 -8.98
N ASP A 865 17.28 -14.51 -7.82
CA ASP A 865 15.84 -14.76 -7.70
C ASP A 865 14.98 -13.61 -8.25
N TYR A 866 15.41 -12.37 -8.05
CA TYR A 866 14.73 -11.20 -8.57
C TYR A 866 14.74 -11.14 -10.10
N SER A 867 15.90 -11.37 -10.70
CA SER A 867 16.11 -11.28 -12.15
C SER A 867 15.35 -12.40 -12.90
N TRP A 868 15.09 -13.51 -12.21
CA TRP A 868 14.37 -14.67 -12.75
C TRP A 868 12.94 -14.81 -12.24
N HIS A 869 12.37 -13.76 -11.64
CA HIS A 869 11.01 -13.80 -11.12
C HIS A 869 9.99 -14.13 -12.21
N SER A 870 9.09 -15.06 -11.92
CA SER A 870 8.03 -15.46 -12.86
C SER A 870 6.90 -14.43 -12.95
N GLU A 871 6.20 -14.40 -14.07
CA GLU A 871 4.93 -13.72 -14.28
C GLU A 871 3.81 -14.76 -14.44
N SER A 872 3.69 -15.61 -13.45
CA SER A 872 2.88 -16.84 -13.47
C SER A 872 1.40 -16.65 -13.82
N LYS A 873 0.88 -15.42 -13.77
CA LYS A 873 -0.51 -15.11 -14.17
C LYS A 873 -0.75 -15.23 -15.68
N PHE A 874 0.28 -15.33 -16.51
CA PHE A 874 0.20 -15.53 -17.95
C PHE A 874 0.91 -16.79 -18.39
N ASP A 875 0.52 -17.36 -19.54
CA ASP A 875 1.29 -18.41 -20.21
C ASP A 875 2.60 -17.82 -20.72
N ASN A 876 3.65 -18.60 -20.76
CA ASN A 876 5.03 -18.18 -21.04
C ASN A 876 5.52 -17.12 -20.03
N GLY A 877 4.94 -17.11 -18.82
CA GLY A 877 5.34 -16.24 -17.71
C GLY A 877 6.19 -16.95 -16.66
N GLU A 878 6.74 -18.12 -16.95
CA GLU A 878 7.61 -18.86 -16.05
C GLU A 878 8.97 -18.17 -15.84
N ALA A 879 9.70 -18.57 -14.80
CA ALA A 879 10.90 -17.85 -14.35
C ALA A 879 11.96 -17.69 -15.46
N PHE A 880 12.12 -18.70 -16.32
CA PHE A 880 13.17 -18.72 -17.35
C PHE A 880 12.69 -18.33 -18.76
N ASP A 881 11.39 -18.08 -18.93
CA ASP A 881 10.84 -17.73 -20.24
C ASP A 881 11.15 -16.29 -20.65
N THR A 882 11.41 -16.10 -21.94
CA THR A 882 11.62 -14.80 -22.56
C THR A 882 10.64 -14.60 -23.71
N GLY A 883 10.33 -13.35 -24.04
CA GLY A 883 9.49 -13.01 -25.18
C GLY A 883 8.05 -12.70 -24.80
N ILE A 884 7.12 -13.02 -25.68
CA ILE A 884 5.72 -12.62 -25.57
C ILE A 884 4.95 -13.53 -24.61
N THR A 885 4.27 -12.93 -23.64
CA THR A 885 3.33 -13.65 -22.77
C THR A 885 1.94 -13.68 -23.41
N HIS A 886 1.16 -14.68 -23.08
CA HIS A 886 -0.20 -14.89 -23.55
C HIS A 886 -1.19 -14.94 -22.38
N ARG A 887 -2.42 -14.48 -22.60
CA ARG A 887 -3.50 -14.65 -21.63
C ARG A 887 -3.81 -16.12 -21.44
N ARG A 888 -3.93 -16.57 -20.18
CA ARG A 888 -4.31 -17.96 -19.88
C ARG A 888 -5.78 -18.20 -20.17
N HIS A 889 -6.14 -19.43 -20.52
CA HIS A 889 -7.51 -19.91 -20.55
C HIS A 889 -7.84 -20.55 -19.19
N ILE A 890 -8.69 -19.89 -18.39
CA ILE A 890 -8.99 -20.29 -17.01
C ILE A 890 -10.42 -20.81 -16.94
N GLU A 891 -10.60 -21.95 -16.31
CA GLU A 891 -11.90 -22.48 -15.91
C GLU A 891 -12.10 -22.20 -14.42
N ALA A 892 -13.05 -21.31 -14.08
CA ALA A 892 -13.42 -21.06 -12.69
C ALA A 892 -14.16 -22.26 -12.12
N VAL A 893 -13.56 -22.96 -11.18
CA VAL A 893 -14.18 -24.12 -10.55
C VAL A 893 -15.02 -23.75 -9.33
N ALA A 894 -14.69 -22.66 -8.65
CA ALA A 894 -15.45 -22.08 -7.55
C ALA A 894 -14.96 -20.65 -7.27
N VAL A 895 -15.75 -19.93 -6.48
CA VAL A 895 -15.38 -18.61 -5.95
C VAL A 895 -14.91 -18.73 -4.51
N GLU A 896 -13.81 -18.08 -4.21
CA GLU A 896 -13.30 -17.84 -2.87
C GLU A 896 -13.49 -16.36 -2.53
N TYR A 897 -14.19 -16.05 -1.43
CA TYR A 897 -14.35 -14.66 -1.01
C TYR A 897 -13.18 -14.22 -0.12
N ILE A 898 -12.60 -13.08 -0.46
CA ILE A 898 -11.42 -12.54 0.21
C ILE A 898 -11.69 -11.16 0.80
N GLY A 899 -10.95 -10.83 1.85
CA GLY A 899 -10.87 -9.50 2.39
C GLY A 899 -9.80 -8.61 1.72
N LYS A 900 -9.45 -7.49 2.34
CA LYS A 900 -8.43 -6.55 1.85
C LYS A 900 -7.02 -7.11 2.09
N GLU A 901 -6.44 -7.74 1.08
CA GLU A 901 -5.13 -8.41 1.19
C GLU A 901 -3.95 -7.44 1.27
N ALA A 902 -4.01 -6.33 0.54
CA ALA A 902 -2.85 -5.45 0.31
C ALA A 902 -2.21 -4.87 1.59
N ASN A 903 -3.00 -4.60 2.63
CA ASN A 903 -2.49 -4.02 3.87
C ASN A 903 -2.03 -5.06 4.90
N ARG A 904 -2.21 -6.35 4.60
CA ARG A 904 -1.83 -7.46 5.49
C ARG A 904 -0.59 -8.20 5.04
N LEU A 905 -0.14 -8.02 3.80
CA LEU A 905 1.04 -8.72 3.30
C LEU A 905 2.27 -8.49 4.17
N GLU A 906 2.48 -7.28 4.67
CA GLU A 906 3.56 -6.99 5.62
C GLU A 906 3.31 -7.68 6.96
N GLU A 907 2.12 -7.56 7.54
CA GLU A 907 1.76 -8.25 8.79
C GLU A 907 1.80 -9.77 8.64
N GLN A 908 1.33 -10.30 7.53
CA GLN A 908 1.36 -11.74 7.22
C GLN A 908 2.76 -12.27 7.07
N PHE A 909 3.61 -11.52 6.39
CA PHE A 909 5.02 -11.85 6.27
C PHE A 909 5.68 -11.91 7.66
N TYR A 910 5.30 -11.01 8.59
CA TYR A 910 5.85 -10.99 9.95
C TYR A 910 5.27 -12.04 10.87
N LEU A 911 3.98 -12.32 10.77
CA LEU A 911 3.29 -13.19 11.71
C LEU A 911 3.36 -14.67 11.31
N GLY A 912 3.82 -14.99 10.09
CA GLY A 912 3.78 -16.37 9.58
C GLY A 912 2.37 -16.88 9.33
N GLU A 913 1.37 -16.05 9.61
CA GLU A 913 0.00 -16.34 9.32
C GLU A 913 -0.29 -15.94 7.87
N ILE A 914 -0.50 -16.92 7.01
CA ILE A 914 -1.38 -16.70 5.87
C ILE A 914 -2.71 -16.36 6.53
N PRO A 915 -3.33 -15.19 6.33
CA PRO A 915 -4.66 -14.96 6.84
C PRO A 915 -5.47 -16.14 6.32
N GLU A 916 -6.13 -16.83 7.23
CA GLU A 916 -7.30 -17.58 6.81
C GLU A 916 -8.07 -16.61 5.93
N ALA A 917 -8.24 -16.98 4.69
CA ALA A 917 -9.15 -16.28 3.83
C ALA A 917 -10.35 -16.02 4.70
N ALA A 918 -10.64 -14.75 4.95
CA ALA A 918 -11.48 -14.39 6.09
C ALA A 918 -12.78 -15.15 6.05
N ILE A 919 -13.01 -15.88 4.96
CA ILE A 919 -14.25 -16.50 4.73
C ILE A 919 -14.22 -17.51 3.60
N ASN A 920 -14.73 -18.63 3.89
CA ASN A 920 -14.95 -19.74 3.01
C ASN A 920 -16.43 -19.84 2.65
N TYR A 921 -16.86 -20.06 1.69
CA TYR A 921 -17.58 -20.23 0.74
C TYR A 921 -18.48 -21.19 0.28
N GLY A 922 -19.67 -21.07 0.14
CA GLY A 922 -20.69 -21.78 -0.55
C GLY A 922 -20.23 -22.01 -2.00
N THR A 923 -19.91 -23.21 -2.34
CA THR A 923 -19.95 -23.62 -3.73
C THR A 923 -21.42 -23.89 -4.06
N SER A 924 -21.92 -23.32 -5.16
CA SER A 924 -23.18 -23.75 -5.73
C SER A 924 -23.15 -25.27 -5.98
N GLU A 925 -24.28 -25.90 -6.05
CA GLU A 925 -24.36 -27.34 -6.31
C GLU A 925 -23.62 -27.74 -7.60
N GLU A 926 -23.68 -26.88 -8.63
CA GLU A 926 -22.93 -27.00 -9.88
C GLU A 926 -21.41 -26.90 -9.71
N SER A 927 -20.95 -25.93 -8.93
CA SER A 927 -19.51 -25.77 -8.62
C SER A 927 -18.97 -26.97 -7.85
N ARG A 928 -19.75 -27.53 -6.94
CA ARG A 928 -19.39 -28.78 -6.23
C ARG A 928 -19.26 -29.96 -7.18
N ALA A 929 -20.21 -30.10 -8.10
CA ALA A 929 -20.16 -31.16 -9.12
C ALA A 929 -18.94 -31.02 -10.04
N GLN A 930 -18.54 -29.81 -10.36
CA GLN A 930 -17.35 -29.56 -11.16
C GLN A 930 -16.03 -29.81 -10.42
N ILE A 931 -15.96 -29.38 -9.18
CA ILE A 931 -14.81 -29.72 -8.30
C ILE A 931 -14.69 -31.24 -8.20
N ALA A 932 -15.78 -31.94 -7.94
CA ALA A 932 -15.82 -33.39 -7.87
C ALA A 932 -15.34 -34.04 -9.18
N ARG A 933 -15.70 -33.50 -10.36
CA ARG A 933 -15.19 -33.98 -11.67
C ARG A 933 -13.69 -33.78 -11.83
N VAL A 934 -13.16 -32.61 -11.51
CA VAL A 934 -11.72 -32.33 -11.58
C VAL A 934 -10.95 -33.25 -10.65
N LEU A 935 -11.43 -33.43 -9.42
CA LEU A 935 -10.81 -34.33 -8.45
C LEU A 935 -10.95 -35.79 -8.85
N ALA A 936 -12.08 -36.18 -9.44
CA ALA A 936 -12.27 -37.53 -9.97
C ALA A 936 -11.35 -37.81 -11.16
N GLN A 937 -11.12 -36.84 -12.03
CA GLN A 937 -10.18 -36.93 -13.14
C GLN A 937 -8.74 -37.10 -12.64
N ALA A 938 -8.33 -36.25 -11.69
CA ALA A 938 -7.02 -36.35 -11.05
C ALA A 938 -6.85 -37.68 -10.30
N SER A 939 -7.89 -38.12 -9.59
CA SER A 939 -7.91 -39.40 -8.89
C SER A 939 -7.79 -40.61 -9.83
N ARG A 940 -8.42 -40.55 -11.01
CA ARG A 940 -8.27 -41.62 -12.04
C ARG A 940 -6.87 -41.60 -12.66
N LYS A 941 -6.30 -40.43 -12.91
CA LYS A 941 -4.99 -40.31 -13.55
C LYS A 941 -3.82 -40.66 -12.63
N PHE A 942 -3.90 -40.28 -11.36
CA PHE A 942 -2.78 -40.34 -10.42
C PHE A 942 -3.02 -41.29 -9.22
N GLY A 943 -4.26 -41.76 -9.02
CA GLY A 943 -4.66 -42.58 -7.89
C GLY A 943 -5.18 -41.76 -6.70
N GLN A 944 -6.24 -42.25 -6.05
CA GLN A 944 -6.87 -41.60 -4.88
C GLN A 944 -5.92 -41.47 -3.69
N SER A 945 -5.09 -42.48 -3.44
CA SER A 945 -4.15 -42.43 -2.32
C SER A 945 -3.09 -41.33 -2.52
N VAL A 946 -2.52 -41.21 -3.73
CA VAL A 946 -1.52 -40.22 -4.05
C VAL A 946 -2.10 -38.81 -3.99
N LEU A 947 -3.33 -38.59 -4.49
CA LEU A 947 -3.98 -37.29 -4.42
C LEU A 947 -4.33 -36.91 -2.99
N ALA A 948 -4.82 -37.85 -2.17
CA ALA A 948 -5.17 -37.63 -0.77
C ALA A 948 -3.93 -37.32 0.08
N GLU A 949 -2.90 -38.14 -0.04
CA GLU A 949 -1.60 -37.94 0.62
C GLU A 949 -1.01 -36.58 0.31
N LYS A 950 -0.97 -36.20 -0.97
CA LYS A 950 -0.44 -34.91 -1.39
C LYS A 950 -1.28 -33.71 -0.91
N ALA A 951 -2.56 -33.90 -0.71
CA ALA A 951 -3.48 -32.90 -0.16
C ALA A 951 -3.51 -32.88 1.38
N GLY A 952 -2.80 -33.79 2.06
CA GLY A 952 -2.77 -33.88 3.51
C GLY A 952 -4.10 -34.35 4.13
N ILE A 953 -4.91 -35.15 3.40
CA ILE A 953 -6.19 -35.70 3.88
C ILE A 953 -6.21 -37.22 3.74
N THR A 954 -7.12 -37.84 4.44
CA THR A 954 -7.25 -39.29 4.32
C THR A 954 -7.92 -39.72 3.01
N ARG A 955 -7.57 -40.92 2.51
CA ARG A 955 -8.25 -41.52 1.35
C ARG A 955 -9.76 -41.68 1.55
N GLN A 956 -10.20 -41.93 2.80
CA GLN A 956 -11.62 -42.00 3.14
C GLN A 956 -12.33 -40.66 3.00
N GLU A 957 -11.71 -39.57 3.46
CA GLU A 957 -12.24 -38.20 3.27
C GLU A 957 -12.36 -37.86 1.80
N LEU A 958 -11.31 -38.08 0.99
CA LEU A 958 -11.37 -37.87 -0.44
C LEU A 958 -12.48 -38.69 -1.10
N GLY A 959 -12.62 -39.93 -0.71
CA GLY A 959 -13.68 -40.83 -1.20
C GLY A 959 -15.09 -40.36 -0.82
N ALA A 960 -15.26 -39.75 0.35
CA ALA A 960 -16.53 -39.19 0.78
C ALA A 960 -16.86 -37.90 0.00
N ILE A 961 -15.86 -37.06 -0.28
CA ILE A 961 -15.97 -35.85 -1.11
C ILE A 961 -16.36 -36.21 -2.54
N LEU A 962 -15.67 -37.16 -3.15
CA LEU A 962 -15.94 -37.62 -4.52
C LEU A 962 -17.33 -38.25 -4.70
N LYS A 963 -17.91 -38.78 -3.61
CA LYS A 963 -19.27 -39.37 -3.58
C LYS A 963 -20.33 -38.40 -3.07
N ASP A 964 -19.98 -37.13 -2.90
CA ASP A 964 -20.84 -36.06 -2.36
C ASP A 964 -21.49 -36.41 -1.00
N LYS A 965 -20.82 -37.29 -0.21
CA LYS A 965 -21.29 -37.68 1.11
C LYS A 965 -20.92 -36.69 2.21
N THR A 966 -19.96 -35.81 1.95
CA THR A 966 -19.51 -34.78 2.87
C THR A 966 -19.31 -33.46 2.09
N LYS A 967 -19.69 -32.34 2.72
CA LYS A 967 -19.41 -30.99 2.18
C LYS A 967 -18.03 -30.59 2.66
N PRO A 968 -16.98 -30.62 1.79
CA PRO A 968 -15.64 -30.31 2.21
C PRO A 968 -15.55 -28.80 2.53
N ARG A 969 -14.73 -28.46 3.51
CA ARG A 969 -14.35 -27.07 3.78
C ARG A 969 -13.54 -26.54 2.59
N ALA A 970 -13.61 -25.25 2.30
CA ALA A 970 -12.89 -24.66 1.18
C ALA A 970 -11.37 -24.82 1.30
N GLN A 971 -10.83 -24.86 2.53
CA GLN A 971 -9.43 -25.19 2.74
C GLN A 971 -9.10 -26.61 2.23
N THR A 972 -9.97 -27.57 2.50
CA THR A 972 -9.83 -28.94 1.98
C THR A 972 -9.92 -28.96 0.45
N ILE A 973 -10.86 -28.21 -0.14
CA ILE A 973 -10.97 -28.06 -1.61
C ILE A 973 -9.69 -27.46 -2.18
N LYS A 974 -9.16 -26.39 -1.55
CA LYS A 974 -7.93 -25.73 -1.97
C LYS A 974 -6.72 -26.67 -1.95
N LEU A 975 -6.56 -27.42 -0.89
CA LEU A 975 -5.49 -28.42 -0.76
C LEU A 975 -5.60 -29.49 -1.87
N LEU A 976 -6.79 -30.01 -2.10
CA LEU A 976 -7.06 -31.00 -3.14
C LEU A 976 -6.80 -30.45 -4.56
N MET A 977 -7.22 -29.22 -4.84
CA MET A 977 -7.01 -28.60 -6.14
C MET A 977 -5.53 -28.29 -6.38
N ASN A 978 -4.79 -27.85 -5.36
CA ASN A 978 -3.35 -27.64 -5.45
C ASN A 978 -2.61 -28.97 -5.67
N ALA A 979 -2.96 -30.02 -4.95
CA ALA A 979 -2.40 -31.35 -5.14
C ALA A 979 -2.65 -31.88 -6.55
N ALA A 980 -3.88 -31.71 -7.07
CA ALA A 980 -4.22 -32.12 -8.44
C ALA A 980 -3.39 -31.38 -9.49
N ARG A 981 -3.18 -30.03 -9.33
CA ARG A 981 -2.33 -29.24 -10.22
C ARG A 981 -0.87 -29.66 -10.19
N GLU A 982 -0.29 -29.84 -9.01
CA GLU A 982 1.11 -30.26 -8.91
C GLU A 982 1.34 -31.63 -9.53
N LEU A 983 0.41 -32.55 -9.41
CA LEU A 983 0.49 -33.86 -10.05
C LEU A 983 0.38 -33.76 -11.57
N GLN A 984 -0.48 -32.86 -12.08
CA GLN A 984 -0.61 -32.60 -13.53
C GLN A 984 0.64 -31.94 -14.09
N SER A 985 1.20 -30.93 -13.44
CA SER A 985 2.43 -30.24 -13.90
C SER A 985 3.63 -31.17 -13.92
N LYS A 986 3.77 -32.06 -12.92
CA LYS A 986 4.83 -33.09 -12.93
C LYS A 986 4.66 -34.14 -14.03
N SER A 987 3.44 -34.43 -14.44
CA SER A 987 3.15 -35.35 -15.54
C SER A 987 3.47 -34.73 -16.91
N GLN A 988 3.24 -33.44 -17.09
CA GLN A 988 3.58 -32.72 -18.31
C GLN A 988 5.09 -32.49 -18.51
N ARG A 989 5.87 -32.44 -17.44
CA ARG A 989 7.34 -32.36 -17.50
C ARG A 989 8.04 -33.72 -17.80
N LYS A 990 7.33 -34.81 -17.69
CA LYS A 990 7.85 -36.17 -17.99
C LYS A 990 7.42 -36.70 -19.36
N SER A 991 6.49 -36.06 -20.03
CA SER A 991 6.09 -36.27 -21.42
C SER A 991 6.77 -35.22 -22.35
#